data_842b3f5c6fd60a0db7444712d7b40d73
#
_entry.id   842b3f5c6fd60a0db7444712d7b40d73
#
_cell.length_a   1.000
_cell.length_b   1.000
_cell.length_c   1.000
_cell.angle_alpha   90.00
_cell.angle_beta   90.00
_cell.angle_gamma   90.00
#
_symmetry.space_group_name_H-M   'P 1'
#
loop_
_entity.id
_entity.type
_entity.pdbx_description
1 polymer ?
#
loop_
_entity_poly.entity_id
_entity_poly.type
_entity_poly.pdbx_seq_one_letter_code
_entity_poly.pdbx_strand_id
1 'polypeptide(L)'
;MPEKNRVRYGCSSEEIARDFAEQLKYNQDADVYHTTKEGRYEAIAYAIRDRIIHQWDLSRKTQRKNHSKRVYYLSLEFLMGRAMTNNIINLGIEKPVKEALSSLGYTYEELRDTEPDAGLGNGGLGRLAACFMDSLATLELPAYGYGIRYNYGIFRQQIKNGYQVEQPDNWLKDGNPWELKRPDLTYPVFFGGKVTYLRENNRDTYKWVPDEQVNGVAYDTPIVGYGGKTVNTLRLWSANSPDGFSFQEFNSGDYTEAVRKKINAETLSQVLYPNDTLYMGKELRLKQQYFFVSCSLQDIVRRFKRYENYSWKNFPNEAAIQLNDTHPSLAVPELMRILVDNEGLGWDDAWDITVKTMGYTNHTLMPEALEKWPLPMMEKILPRHMQIIYEINRRFLSSAVSYFPMQNDKIAKISIIEESNPKMVRMANLAIIGSHSTNGVAALHSKLLVENMFPEFNLIFPDRFNNKTNGITQRRWLLDANPDLASLITEAIGDKWITSFDEVEKLKAFAEDPSFVEKIGNVKTKAKLKAADFLKKDCGIILDTDTLIDVQVKRIHEYKRQLLNALNIVMVYNRMKNDKAYRESFQPTTYLFGGKAAPGYVNAKLIIKFISSLSAVINSDPQVNKLLHVYFMPDYRVTLAENIIPATNLSEQISTAGTEASGTGNMKFMANGALTIGTLDGANVEMAERVGLDNIFIFGHTEEEIANLSKNYSSIEWINGNPEIKEAIDLIKSGFFNNNEEGIFNPLLSSLIEQNDRYFLMADLALYNKRHDEASTLYKENRAEWNKKSLLNIASSAFFSSDRTIKEYADDIWHIKPCHVKKSKEDTVLEDARKSN
;
A
#
# COMPACT_ATOMS: atom_id res chain seq x y z
N MET A 1 44.70 -1.32 28.10
CA MET A 1 43.57 -1.64 28.98
C MET A 1 42.37 -1.91 28.10
N PRO A 2 41.64 -3.00 28.23
CA PRO A 2 40.40 -3.15 27.46
C PRO A 2 39.44 -2.06 27.92
N GLU A 3 38.90 -1.27 26.98
CA GLU A 3 37.82 -0.31 27.23
C GLU A 3 36.66 -1.06 27.89
N LYS A 4 36.54 -0.99 29.17
CA LYS A 4 35.41 -1.53 29.92
C LYS A 4 34.15 -0.73 29.52
N ASN A 5 33.16 -1.42 29.01
CA ASN A 5 31.82 -0.98 28.72
C ASN A 5 31.66 -0.02 27.50
N ARG A 6 32.10 -0.48 26.34
CA ARG A 6 31.71 0.20 25.08
C ARG A 6 30.24 -0.09 24.78
N VAL A 7 29.47 0.99 24.75
CA VAL A 7 28.07 0.99 24.37
C VAL A 7 27.96 1.28 22.86
N ARG A 8 27.46 0.36 22.05
CA ARG A 8 27.29 0.53 20.59
C ARG A 8 26.03 1.32 20.20
N TYR A 9 25.38 2.01 21.12
CA TYR A 9 24.14 2.73 20.92
C TYR A 9 24.20 4.22 21.29
N GLY A 10 25.37 4.76 21.50
CA GLY A 10 25.56 6.21 21.64
C GLY A 10 25.15 6.95 20.34
N CYS A 11 24.56 8.14 20.51
CA CYS A 11 23.95 8.89 19.42
C CYS A 11 24.65 10.20 19.11
N SER A 12 25.83 10.46 19.66
CA SER A 12 26.62 11.64 19.27
C SER A 12 27.20 11.48 17.85
N SER A 13 27.51 12.58 17.21
CA SER A 13 28.13 12.57 15.86
C SER A 13 29.47 11.82 15.83
N GLU A 14 30.31 11.94 16.90
CA GLU A 14 31.58 11.25 17.01
C GLU A 14 31.40 9.73 17.15
N GLU A 15 30.40 9.29 17.93
CA GLU A 15 30.09 7.88 18.08
C GLU A 15 29.56 7.26 16.79
N ILE A 16 28.69 7.98 16.07
CA ILE A 16 28.17 7.55 14.78
C ILE A 16 29.30 7.47 13.74
N ALA A 17 30.15 8.48 13.67
CA ALA A 17 31.29 8.51 12.74
C ALA A 17 32.28 7.36 13.00
N ARG A 18 32.56 7.09 14.27
CA ARG A 18 33.42 5.98 14.69
C ARG A 18 32.80 4.62 14.30
N ASP A 19 31.50 4.42 14.65
CA ASP A 19 30.83 3.17 14.37
C ASP A 19 30.71 2.93 12.86
N PHE A 20 30.47 3.97 12.06
CA PHE A 20 30.52 3.92 10.60
C PHE A 20 31.90 3.44 10.09
N ALA A 21 32.98 4.04 10.58
CA ALA A 21 34.34 3.66 10.16
C ALA A 21 34.67 2.20 10.57
N GLU A 22 34.17 1.75 11.71
CA GLU A 22 34.33 0.36 12.14
C GLU A 22 33.53 -0.62 11.29
N GLN A 23 32.30 -0.28 10.89
CA GLN A 23 31.51 -1.10 9.98
C GLN A 23 32.20 -1.26 8.61
N LEU A 24 32.81 -0.19 8.07
CA LEU A 24 33.62 -0.27 6.86
C LEU A 24 34.81 -1.23 7.06
N LYS A 25 35.55 -1.04 8.14
CA LYS A 25 36.77 -1.83 8.39
C LYS A 25 36.47 -3.31 8.62
N TYR A 26 35.53 -3.65 9.50
CA TYR A 26 35.34 -5.02 9.96
C TYR A 26 34.33 -5.84 9.14
N ASN A 27 33.41 -5.19 8.47
CA ASN A 27 32.43 -5.88 7.63
C ASN A 27 32.78 -5.87 6.13
N GLN A 28 33.61 -4.91 5.68
CA GLN A 28 33.89 -4.75 4.26
C GLN A 28 35.38 -4.75 3.90
N ASP A 29 36.28 -4.87 4.90
CA ASP A 29 37.74 -4.74 4.72
C ASP A 29 38.12 -3.47 3.95
N ALA A 30 37.44 -2.35 4.28
CA ALA A 30 37.59 -1.07 3.60
C ALA A 30 37.84 0.05 4.62
N ASP A 31 38.27 1.21 4.14
CA ASP A 31 38.38 2.42 4.91
C ASP A 31 37.54 3.56 4.33
N VAL A 32 37.49 4.69 5.02
CA VAL A 32 36.68 5.86 4.60
C VAL A 32 37.10 6.45 3.26
N TYR A 33 38.27 6.13 2.75
CA TYR A 33 38.78 6.65 1.47
C TYR A 33 38.64 5.66 0.32
N HIS A 34 38.61 4.35 0.63
CA HIS A 34 38.63 3.27 -0.36
C HIS A 34 37.40 2.37 -0.21
N THR A 35 36.22 2.93 -0.48
CA THR A 35 34.94 2.19 -0.41
C THR A 35 33.97 2.66 -1.52
N THR A 36 33.02 1.79 -1.89
CA THR A 36 31.96 2.10 -2.86
C THR A 36 30.82 2.91 -2.22
N LYS A 37 29.91 3.45 -3.03
CA LYS A 37 28.70 4.11 -2.53
C LYS A 37 27.82 3.15 -1.75
N GLU A 38 27.66 1.95 -2.26
CA GLU A 38 26.89 0.85 -1.65
C GLU A 38 27.49 0.46 -0.30
N GLY A 39 28.81 0.32 -0.25
CA GLY A 39 29.52 0.01 0.99
C GLY A 39 29.35 1.09 2.06
N ARG A 40 29.39 2.36 1.68
CA ARG A 40 29.10 3.48 2.61
C ARG A 40 27.69 3.46 3.13
N TYR A 41 26.72 3.20 2.24
CA TYR A 41 25.31 3.06 2.63
C TYR A 41 25.13 1.90 3.63
N GLU A 42 25.68 0.73 3.33
CA GLU A 42 25.63 -0.40 4.25
C GLU A 42 26.24 -0.08 5.63
N ALA A 43 27.41 0.56 5.64
CA ALA A 43 28.10 0.87 6.89
C ALA A 43 27.28 1.83 7.77
N ILE A 44 26.70 2.89 7.20
CA ILE A 44 25.82 3.79 7.98
C ILE A 44 24.52 3.09 8.38
N ALA A 45 23.94 2.26 7.53
CA ALA A 45 22.74 1.50 7.85
C ALA A 45 22.98 0.53 9.04
N TYR A 46 24.10 -0.18 9.06
CA TYR A 46 24.49 -1.03 10.18
C TYR A 46 24.74 -0.23 11.45
N ALA A 47 25.44 0.91 11.37
CA ALA A 47 25.65 1.78 12.51
C ALA A 47 24.33 2.28 13.12
N ILE A 48 23.35 2.64 12.29
CA ILE A 48 22.01 3.03 12.73
C ILE A 48 21.26 1.81 13.31
N ARG A 49 21.34 0.66 12.64
CA ARG A 49 20.67 -0.57 13.08
C ARG A 49 21.14 -1.05 14.45
N ASP A 50 22.42 -0.91 14.76
CA ASP A 50 22.95 -1.28 16.08
C ASP A 50 22.22 -0.53 17.21
N ARG A 51 21.83 0.73 16.97
CA ARG A 51 21.05 1.55 17.91
C ARG A 51 19.60 1.07 18.06
N ILE A 52 19.05 0.49 16.99
CA ILE A 52 17.69 -0.06 16.99
C ILE A 52 17.62 -1.41 17.73
N ILE A 53 18.61 -2.28 17.55
CA ILE A 53 18.60 -3.67 18.06
C ILE A 53 18.42 -3.73 19.56
N HIS A 54 19.07 -2.86 20.32
CA HIS A 54 18.92 -2.82 21.77
C HIS A 54 17.46 -2.57 22.18
N GLN A 55 16.84 -1.54 21.62
CA GLN A 55 15.45 -1.19 21.93
C GLN A 55 14.45 -2.24 21.40
N TRP A 56 14.78 -2.89 20.30
CA TRP A 56 13.99 -3.98 19.74
C TRP A 56 13.94 -5.20 20.68
N ASP A 57 15.10 -5.59 21.24
CA ASP A 57 15.17 -6.68 22.23
C ASP A 57 14.42 -6.31 23.52
N LEU A 58 14.58 -5.08 24.00
CA LEU A 58 13.90 -4.58 25.19
C LEU A 58 12.38 -4.55 24.99
N SER A 59 11.90 -4.10 23.83
CA SER A 59 10.48 -4.12 23.48
C SER A 59 9.90 -5.53 23.53
N ARG A 60 10.57 -6.50 22.90
CA ARG A 60 10.13 -7.91 22.88
C ARG A 60 10.11 -8.53 24.28
N LYS A 61 11.13 -8.26 25.10
CA LYS A 61 11.23 -8.76 26.48
C LYS A 61 10.11 -8.18 27.34
N THR A 62 9.88 -6.87 27.25
CA THR A 62 8.84 -6.17 28.02
C THR A 62 7.44 -6.68 27.65
N GLN A 63 7.13 -6.76 26.35
CA GLN A 63 5.86 -7.29 25.87
C GLN A 63 5.61 -8.74 26.32
N ARG A 64 6.66 -9.57 26.34
CA ARG A 64 6.56 -10.95 26.82
C ARG A 64 6.30 -11.01 28.33
N LYS A 65 7.07 -10.24 29.11
CA LYS A 65 6.94 -10.19 30.57
C LYS A 65 5.57 -9.73 31.03
N ASN A 66 4.98 -8.78 30.29
CA ASN A 66 3.69 -8.19 30.61
C ASN A 66 2.51 -9.01 30.05
N HIS A 67 2.74 -10.14 29.39
CA HIS A 67 1.69 -10.90 28.69
C HIS A 67 0.82 -10.00 27.80
N SER A 68 1.45 -9.08 27.08
CA SER A 68 0.72 -8.11 26.28
C SER A 68 0.06 -8.78 25.08
N LYS A 69 -1.24 -8.58 24.90
CA LYS A 69 -1.95 -8.98 23.67
C LYS A 69 -1.27 -8.33 22.46
N ARG A 70 -1.09 -9.10 21.39
CA ARG A 70 -0.44 -8.64 20.17
C ARG A 70 -1.37 -8.69 19.00
N VAL A 71 -1.26 -7.69 18.15
CA VAL A 71 -1.84 -7.76 16.81
C VAL A 71 -0.84 -8.38 15.84
N TYR A 72 -1.33 -9.26 14.99
CA TYR A 72 -0.62 -9.89 13.89
C TYR A 72 -1.30 -9.44 12.61
N TYR A 73 -0.63 -8.53 11.88
CA TYR A 73 -1.15 -7.92 10.67
C TYR A 73 -0.66 -8.73 9.47
N LEU A 74 -1.56 -9.54 8.88
CA LEU A 74 -1.26 -10.42 7.76
C LEU A 74 -1.54 -9.68 6.45
N SER A 75 -0.51 -9.41 5.67
CA SER A 75 -0.63 -8.74 4.38
C SER A 75 0.28 -9.36 3.34
N LEU A 76 -0.25 -9.54 2.13
CA LEU A 76 0.54 -10.00 0.98
C LEU A 76 1.53 -8.91 0.51
N GLU A 77 1.28 -7.65 0.88
CA GLU A 77 2.05 -6.48 0.48
C GLU A 77 2.49 -5.64 1.68
N PHE A 78 3.76 -5.20 1.66
CA PHE A 78 4.29 -4.16 2.53
C PHE A 78 5.17 -3.23 1.69
N LEU A 79 4.59 -2.12 1.22
CA LEU A 79 5.29 -1.13 0.38
C LEU A 79 6.07 -0.16 1.27
N MET A 80 7.19 -0.63 1.81
CA MET A 80 7.97 0.09 2.81
C MET A 80 8.72 1.30 2.25
N GLY A 81 9.23 1.21 1.02
CA GLY A 81 10.15 2.20 0.49
C GLY A 81 11.51 2.16 1.21
N ARG A 82 12.24 3.27 1.22
CA ARG A 82 13.53 3.42 1.90
C ARG A 82 13.34 3.45 3.42
N ALA A 83 14.26 2.83 4.15
CA ALA A 83 14.19 2.69 5.60
C ALA A 83 15.12 3.67 6.35
N MET A 84 16.23 4.07 5.76
CA MET A 84 17.28 4.85 6.43
C MET A 84 16.74 6.16 7.01
N THR A 85 16.11 7.00 6.21
CA THR A 85 15.58 8.30 6.65
C THR A 85 14.50 8.12 7.71
N ASN A 86 13.58 7.18 7.48
CA ASN A 86 12.51 6.89 8.44
C ASN A 86 13.07 6.44 9.80
N ASN A 87 14.09 5.60 9.82
CA ASN A 87 14.72 5.14 11.07
C ASN A 87 15.46 6.30 11.76
N ILE A 88 16.17 7.12 11.01
CA ILE A 88 16.90 8.29 11.53
C ILE A 88 15.94 9.29 12.18
N ILE A 89 14.83 9.62 11.52
CA ILE A 89 13.80 10.53 12.01
C ILE A 89 13.13 9.94 13.27
N ASN A 90 12.74 8.68 13.21
CA ASN A 90 12.05 8.04 14.33
C ASN A 90 12.96 7.84 15.55
N LEU A 91 14.27 7.70 15.35
CA LEU A 91 15.26 7.72 16.43
C LEU A 91 15.57 9.13 16.94
N GLY A 92 15.28 10.18 16.18
CA GLY A 92 15.61 11.57 16.51
C GLY A 92 17.11 11.87 16.41
N ILE A 93 17.83 11.24 15.47
CA ILE A 93 19.29 11.35 15.31
C ILE A 93 19.70 11.97 13.96
N GLU A 94 18.82 12.73 13.34
CA GLU A 94 19.09 13.28 12.00
C GLU A 94 20.29 14.21 11.99
N LYS A 95 20.35 15.16 12.93
CA LYS A 95 21.45 16.12 13.03
C LYS A 95 22.80 15.43 13.33
N PRO A 96 22.92 14.55 14.35
CA PRO A 96 24.15 13.81 14.59
C PRO A 96 24.62 12.96 13.40
N VAL A 97 23.71 12.34 12.64
CA VAL A 97 24.07 11.56 11.44
C VAL A 97 24.63 12.47 10.36
N LYS A 98 23.99 13.61 10.07
CA LYS A 98 24.49 14.59 9.09
C LYS A 98 25.86 15.13 9.47
N GLU A 99 26.07 15.49 10.72
CA GLU A 99 27.35 15.96 11.23
C GLU A 99 28.44 14.88 11.16
N ALA A 100 28.11 13.64 11.52
CA ALA A 100 29.05 12.52 11.43
C ALA A 100 29.50 12.29 10.00
N LEU A 101 28.57 12.21 9.04
CA LEU A 101 28.89 12.04 7.62
C LEU A 101 29.71 13.21 7.07
N SER A 102 29.33 14.45 7.38
CA SER A 102 30.05 15.65 6.97
C SER A 102 31.49 15.66 7.51
N SER A 103 31.73 15.21 8.72
CA SER A 103 33.08 15.12 9.31
C SER A 103 33.99 14.14 8.58
N LEU A 104 33.40 13.17 7.88
CA LEU A 104 34.09 12.17 7.07
C LEU A 104 34.15 12.55 5.57
N GLY A 105 33.63 13.71 5.20
CA GLY A 105 33.63 14.21 3.82
C GLY A 105 32.51 13.65 2.95
N TYR A 106 31.43 13.13 3.54
CA TYR A 106 30.26 12.59 2.81
C TYR A 106 29.03 13.47 3.00
N THR A 107 28.10 13.40 2.04
CA THR A 107 26.79 14.04 2.16
C THR A 107 25.73 13.00 2.54
N TYR A 108 24.81 13.40 3.40
CA TYR A 108 23.66 12.57 3.80
C TYR A 108 22.81 12.16 2.59
N GLU A 109 22.57 13.10 1.69
CA GLU A 109 21.74 12.94 0.51
C GLU A 109 22.31 11.87 -0.44
N GLU A 110 23.64 11.84 -0.62
CA GLU A 110 24.29 10.84 -1.47
C GLU A 110 24.03 9.41 -0.95
N LEU A 111 24.14 9.20 0.37
CA LEU A 111 23.95 7.89 0.97
C LEU A 111 22.46 7.50 1.02
N ARG A 112 21.57 8.46 1.33
CA ARG A 112 20.12 8.27 1.25
C ARG A 112 19.71 7.80 -0.15
N ASP A 113 20.23 8.43 -1.20
CA ASP A 113 19.83 8.15 -2.58
C ASP A 113 20.45 6.85 -3.14
N THR A 114 21.38 6.24 -2.42
CA THR A 114 21.94 4.93 -2.73
C THR A 114 20.99 3.80 -2.29
N GLU A 115 20.15 4.01 -1.26
CA GLU A 115 19.21 3.00 -0.77
C GLU A 115 18.13 2.70 -1.82
N PRO A 116 17.95 1.42 -2.21
CA PRO A 116 16.83 1.03 -3.08
C PRO A 116 15.50 1.07 -2.31
N ASP A 117 14.39 1.36 -3.01
CA ASP A 117 13.07 1.18 -2.43
C ASP A 117 12.79 -0.30 -2.18
N ALA A 118 12.34 -0.66 -0.99
CA ALA A 118 11.73 -1.97 -0.73
C ALA A 118 10.30 -1.97 -1.32
N GLY A 119 10.20 -2.28 -2.60
CA GLY A 119 8.98 -2.24 -3.40
C GLY A 119 8.13 -3.51 -3.26
N LEU A 120 7.88 -3.97 -2.03
CA LEU A 120 7.15 -5.22 -1.75
C LEU A 120 5.63 -5.00 -1.72
N GLY A 121 5.13 -4.19 -2.61
CA GLY A 121 3.72 -3.87 -2.77
C GLY A 121 3.44 -3.17 -4.09
N ASN A 122 2.17 -3.11 -4.49
CA ASN A 122 1.75 -2.55 -5.78
C ASN A 122 1.18 -1.13 -5.64
N GLY A 123 0.56 -0.78 -4.50
CA GLY A 123 -0.12 0.49 -4.38
C GLY A 123 -0.66 0.77 -2.97
N GLY A 124 -1.92 1.24 -2.90
CA GLY A 124 -2.55 1.72 -1.67
C GLY A 124 -2.58 0.71 -0.53
N LEU A 125 -2.92 -0.55 -0.83
CA LEU A 125 -3.00 -1.62 0.16
C LEU A 125 -1.65 -1.88 0.85
N GLY A 126 -0.58 -2.04 0.06
CA GLY A 126 0.76 -2.28 0.58
C GLY A 126 1.34 -1.06 1.33
N ARG A 127 1.05 0.16 0.85
CA ARG A 127 1.50 1.37 1.55
C ARG A 127 0.72 1.62 2.84
N LEU A 128 -0.58 1.28 2.87
CA LEU A 128 -1.37 1.32 4.10
C LEU A 128 -0.78 0.40 5.17
N ALA A 129 -0.45 -0.84 4.81
CA ALA A 129 0.20 -1.79 5.72
C ALA A 129 1.51 -1.21 6.29
N ALA A 130 2.32 -0.53 5.47
CA ALA A 130 3.54 0.14 5.91
C ALA A 130 3.26 1.32 6.85
N CYS A 131 2.25 2.15 6.58
CA CYS A 131 1.82 3.22 7.47
C CYS A 131 1.32 2.68 8.81
N PHE A 132 0.56 1.58 8.79
CA PHE A 132 0.05 0.95 10.00
C PHE A 132 1.16 0.40 10.89
N MET A 133 2.21 -0.18 10.31
CA MET A 133 3.36 -0.64 11.08
C MET A 133 4.08 0.52 11.81
N ASP A 134 4.24 1.66 11.14
CA ASP A 134 4.80 2.87 11.75
C ASP A 134 3.92 3.39 12.90
N SER A 135 2.61 3.48 12.68
CA SER A 135 1.65 3.93 13.70
C SER A 135 1.57 2.98 14.89
N LEU A 136 1.54 1.65 14.65
CA LEU A 136 1.56 0.66 15.73
C LEU A 136 2.79 0.82 16.65
N ALA A 137 3.96 1.03 16.05
CA ALA A 137 5.20 1.22 16.82
C ALA A 137 5.20 2.58 17.56
N THR A 138 4.74 3.65 16.90
CA THR A 138 4.68 4.99 17.49
C THR A 138 3.70 5.08 18.66
N LEU A 139 2.57 4.36 18.57
CA LEU A 139 1.56 4.26 19.63
C LEU A 139 1.91 3.22 20.72
N GLU A 140 3.11 2.66 20.65
CA GLU A 140 3.61 1.64 21.59
C GLU A 140 2.73 0.38 21.67
N LEU A 141 1.98 0.08 20.60
CA LEU A 141 1.11 -1.09 20.50
C LEU A 141 1.91 -2.33 20.06
N PRO A 142 1.83 -3.45 20.80
CA PRO A 142 2.54 -4.68 20.45
C PRO A 142 2.06 -5.26 19.11
N ALA A 143 2.94 -5.37 18.12
CA ALA A 143 2.56 -5.81 16.79
C ALA A 143 3.65 -6.61 16.05
N TYR A 144 3.18 -7.48 15.15
CA TYR A 144 3.97 -8.13 14.11
C TYR A 144 3.28 -7.95 12.77
N GLY A 145 4.00 -7.49 11.74
CA GLY A 145 3.59 -7.62 10.36
C GLY A 145 4.09 -8.95 9.80
N TYR A 146 3.25 -9.66 9.06
CA TYR A 146 3.61 -10.91 8.38
C TYR A 146 3.30 -10.82 6.90
N GLY A 147 4.26 -11.22 6.06
CA GLY A 147 4.12 -11.27 4.61
C GLY A 147 5.17 -12.15 3.95
N ILE A 148 5.38 -11.95 2.66
CA ILE A 148 6.41 -12.66 1.88
C ILE A 148 7.59 -11.73 1.63
N ARG A 149 8.81 -12.26 1.79
CA ARG A 149 10.05 -11.62 1.36
C ARG A 149 10.27 -11.92 -0.11
N TYR A 150 9.73 -11.07 -0.96
CA TYR A 150 9.95 -11.23 -2.40
C TYR A 150 11.40 -10.95 -2.77
N ASN A 151 11.99 -11.82 -3.59
CA ASN A 151 13.35 -11.62 -4.08
C ASN A 151 13.44 -10.43 -5.04
N TYR A 152 12.37 -10.16 -5.77
CA TYR A 152 12.21 -9.01 -6.63
C TYR A 152 10.99 -8.20 -6.17
N GLY A 153 11.14 -6.88 -6.08
CA GLY A 153 10.01 -5.97 -5.84
C GLY A 153 9.02 -5.96 -6.99
N ILE A 154 7.99 -5.12 -6.89
CA ILE A 154 7.14 -4.85 -8.05
C ILE A 154 8.03 -4.37 -9.20
N PHE A 155 7.84 -4.91 -10.39
CA PHE A 155 8.73 -4.67 -11.54
C PHE A 155 9.12 -3.18 -11.70
N ARG A 156 10.32 -2.93 -12.17
CA ARG A 156 10.75 -1.59 -12.63
C ARG A 156 10.07 -1.30 -13.97
N GLN A 157 9.44 -0.15 -14.05
CA GLN A 157 8.76 0.28 -15.27
C GLN A 157 9.70 1.13 -16.13
N GLN A 158 9.92 0.70 -17.36
CA GLN A 158 10.52 1.51 -18.40
C GLN A 158 9.45 1.91 -19.42
N ILE A 159 9.60 3.09 -20.00
CA ILE A 159 8.76 3.52 -21.13
C ILE A 159 9.64 3.47 -22.39
N LYS A 160 9.31 2.57 -23.31
CA LYS A 160 10.01 2.44 -24.61
C LYS A 160 9.01 2.67 -25.73
N ASN A 161 9.28 3.65 -26.58
CA ASN A 161 8.36 4.07 -27.66
C ASN A 161 6.93 4.37 -27.14
N GLY A 162 6.81 4.90 -25.91
CA GLY A 162 5.55 5.15 -25.24
C GLY A 162 4.88 3.96 -24.57
N TYR A 163 5.44 2.77 -24.67
CA TYR A 163 4.91 1.55 -24.06
C TYR A 163 5.58 1.23 -22.72
N GLN A 164 4.79 0.73 -21.78
CA GLN A 164 5.33 0.12 -20.57
C GLN A 164 6.08 -1.17 -20.90
N VAL A 165 7.31 -1.24 -20.41
CA VAL A 165 8.14 -2.47 -20.43
C VAL A 165 8.55 -2.78 -19.01
N GLU A 166 8.22 -4.00 -18.57
CA GLU A 166 8.53 -4.48 -17.24
C GLU A 166 9.97 -5.01 -17.17
N GLN A 167 10.72 -4.58 -16.16
CA GLN A 167 12.06 -5.07 -15.86
C GLN A 167 12.11 -5.61 -14.42
N PRO A 168 12.96 -6.61 -14.13
CA PRO A 168 13.12 -7.07 -12.76
C PRO A 168 13.59 -5.95 -11.82
N ASP A 169 12.95 -5.83 -10.67
CA ASP A 169 13.39 -4.95 -9.59
C ASP A 169 14.25 -5.74 -8.60
N ASN A 170 15.55 -5.82 -8.87
CA ASN A 170 16.50 -6.56 -8.04
C ASN A 170 16.95 -5.73 -6.82
N TRP A 171 16.03 -5.43 -5.93
CA TRP A 171 16.26 -4.60 -4.74
C TRP A 171 17.21 -5.23 -3.73
N LEU A 172 17.44 -6.54 -3.81
CA LEU A 172 18.34 -7.31 -2.94
C LEU A 172 19.71 -7.59 -3.55
N LYS A 173 20.03 -6.97 -4.70
CA LYS A 173 21.28 -7.20 -5.42
C LYS A 173 22.52 -7.09 -4.51
N ASP A 174 22.54 -6.07 -3.68
CA ASP A 174 23.66 -5.78 -2.77
C ASP A 174 23.29 -6.10 -1.30
N GLY A 175 22.27 -6.95 -1.10
CA GLY A 175 21.75 -7.31 0.23
C GLY A 175 20.75 -6.30 0.80
N ASN A 176 20.35 -6.52 2.06
CA ASN A 176 19.50 -5.61 2.81
C ASN A 176 20.02 -5.47 4.25
N PRO A 177 20.66 -4.36 4.60
CA PRO A 177 21.27 -4.19 5.91
C PRO A 177 20.24 -4.10 7.05
N TRP A 178 18.97 -3.84 6.76
CA TRP A 178 17.91 -3.67 7.76
C TRP A 178 17.32 -4.97 8.26
N GLU A 179 17.45 -6.08 7.53
CA GLU A 179 16.85 -7.35 7.91
C GLU A 179 17.85 -8.28 8.63
N LEU A 180 17.28 -9.17 9.45
CA LEU A 180 17.99 -10.26 10.13
C LEU A 180 17.38 -11.59 9.71
N LYS A 181 18.15 -12.42 9.03
CA LYS A 181 17.77 -13.82 8.74
C LYS A 181 17.64 -14.61 10.04
N ARG A 182 16.57 -15.37 10.19
CA ARG A 182 16.25 -16.17 11.37
C ARG A 182 16.13 -17.65 10.99
N PRO A 183 17.26 -18.36 10.82
CA PRO A 183 17.23 -19.78 10.49
C PRO A 183 16.58 -20.65 11.59
N ASP A 184 16.63 -20.16 12.83
CA ASP A 184 15.95 -20.76 14.01
C ASP A 184 14.43 -20.71 13.92
N LEU A 185 13.88 -19.92 12.98
CA LEU A 185 12.47 -19.79 12.69
C LEU A 185 12.18 -20.24 11.26
N THR A 186 12.24 -21.57 11.11
CA THR A 186 11.94 -22.23 9.84
C THR A 186 10.72 -23.13 10.04
N TYR A 187 9.72 -22.99 9.18
CA TYR A 187 8.47 -23.75 9.26
C TYR A 187 8.20 -24.52 7.97
N PRO A 188 7.82 -25.82 8.05
CA PRO A 188 7.39 -26.55 6.89
C PRO A 188 5.98 -26.14 6.48
N VAL A 189 5.78 -26.01 5.19
CA VAL A 189 4.47 -25.78 4.54
C VAL A 189 4.25 -26.87 3.52
N PHE A 190 3.06 -27.44 3.50
CA PHE A 190 2.72 -28.61 2.72
C PHE A 190 1.68 -28.30 1.65
N PHE A 191 1.77 -29.00 0.52
CA PHE A 191 0.82 -28.89 -0.59
C PHE A 191 0.47 -30.25 -1.16
N GLY A 192 -0.71 -30.33 -1.77
CA GLY A 192 -1.19 -31.50 -2.51
C GLY A 192 -1.47 -32.71 -1.62
N GLY A 193 -1.43 -33.87 -2.24
CA GLY A 193 -1.57 -35.13 -1.57
C GLY A 193 -3.02 -35.53 -1.24
N LYS A 194 -3.17 -36.29 -0.19
CA LYS A 194 -4.48 -36.86 0.22
C LYS A 194 -4.70 -36.78 1.71
N VAL A 195 -5.96 -36.78 2.11
CA VAL A 195 -6.37 -36.85 3.50
C VAL A 195 -6.90 -38.23 3.82
N THR A 196 -6.34 -38.85 4.85
CA THR A 196 -6.77 -40.14 5.36
C THR A 196 -7.64 -39.91 6.60
N TYR A 197 -8.82 -40.49 6.61
CA TYR A 197 -9.69 -40.53 7.78
C TYR A 197 -9.27 -41.69 8.67
N LEU A 198 -9.14 -41.41 9.95
CA LEU A 198 -8.84 -42.38 10.98
C LEU A 198 -9.83 -42.19 12.13
N ARG A 199 -10.31 -43.30 12.71
CA ARG A 199 -11.12 -43.26 13.90
C ARG A 199 -10.34 -43.87 15.07
N GLU A 200 -9.79 -42.98 15.91
CA GLU A 200 -8.99 -43.39 17.06
C GLU A 200 -9.66 -42.94 18.34
N ASN A 201 -9.74 -43.85 19.32
CA ASN A 201 -10.33 -43.58 20.65
C ASN A 201 -11.73 -42.92 20.59
N ASN A 202 -12.57 -43.37 19.68
CA ASN A 202 -13.92 -42.84 19.43
C ASN A 202 -13.96 -41.37 18.95
N ARG A 203 -12.85 -40.85 18.47
CA ARG A 203 -12.73 -39.55 17.83
C ARG A 203 -12.37 -39.70 16.35
N ASP A 204 -13.00 -38.87 15.55
CA ASP A 204 -12.66 -38.72 14.12
C ASP A 204 -11.41 -37.89 14.01
N THR A 205 -10.34 -38.44 13.44
CA THR A 205 -9.07 -37.77 13.19
C THR A 205 -8.77 -37.79 11.70
N TYR A 206 -8.10 -36.78 11.23
CA TYR A 206 -7.75 -36.61 9.84
C TYR A 206 -6.24 -36.47 9.72
N LYS A 207 -5.62 -37.31 8.91
CA LYS A 207 -4.18 -37.24 8.61
C LYS A 207 -3.98 -36.75 7.19
N TRP A 208 -3.42 -35.58 7.03
CA TRP A 208 -3.00 -35.08 5.75
C TRP A 208 -1.64 -35.69 5.37
N VAL A 209 -1.55 -36.33 4.21
CA VAL A 209 -0.33 -36.87 3.62
C VAL A 209 -0.04 -36.03 2.37
N PRO A 210 0.85 -35.02 2.46
CA PRO A 210 1.14 -34.10 1.38
C PRO A 210 2.07 -34.71 0.30
N ASP A 211 2.05 -34.14 -0.90
CA ASP A 211 2.95 -34.48 -2.01
C ASP A 211 4.19 -33.58 -2.06
N GLU A 212 4.08 -32.35 -1.56
CA GLU A 212 5.11 -31.32 -1.66
C GLU A 212 5.33 -30.64 -0.32
N GLN A 213 6.58 -30.37 0.00
CA GLN A 213 6.98 -29.58 1.17
C GLN A 213 7.86 -28.43 0.74
N VAL A 214 7.60 -27.24 1.27
CA VAL A 214 8.43 -26.04 1.16
C VAL A 214 8.71 -25.52 2.56
N ASN A 215 9.92 -25.04 2.83
CA ASN A 215 10.28 -24.44 4.10
C ASN A 215 10.19 -22.91 4.02
N GLY A 216 9.48 -22.30 4.96
CA GLY A 216 9.47 -20.85 5.13
C GLY A 216 10.49 -20.41 6.16
N VAL A 217 11.47 -19.63 5.74
CA VAL A 217 12.52 -19.06 6.61
C VAL A 217 12.22 -17.60 6.91
N ALA A 218 12.21 -17.24 8.18
CA ALA A 218 11.91 -15.86 8.61
C ALA A 218 13.06 -14.89 8.36
N TYR A 219 12.69 -13.69 7.93
CA TYR A 219 13.55 -12.51 7.90
C TYR A 219 12.86 -11.38 8.68
N ASP A 220 13.51 -10.88 9.71
CA ASP A 220 12.97 -9.87 10.61
C ASP A 220 13.54 -8.49 10.32
N THR A 221 12.67 -7.52 10.06
CA THR A 221 13.03 -6.11 9.92
C THR A 221 12.44 -5.32 11.10
N PRO A 222 13.24 -4.52 11.81
CA PRO A 222 12.74 -3.68 12.91
C PRO A 222 11.92 -2.51 12.37
N ILE A 223 10.80 -2.24 13.01
CA ILE A 223 9.94 -1.08 12.76
C ILE A 223 9.98 -0.17 13.97
N VAL A 224 10.70 0.93 13.82
CA VAL A 224 10.94 1.89 14.91
C VAL A 224 9.79 2.87 15.01
N GLY A 225 9.19 3.01 16.18
CA GLY A 225 8.22 4.07 16.45
C GLY A 225 8.89 5.42 16.69
N TYR A 226 8.19 6.51 16.42
CA TYR A 226 8.71 7.86 16.65
C TYR A 226 9.11 8.07 18.12
N GLY A 227 10.29 8.64 18.33
CA GLY A 227 10.91 8.76 19.64
C GLY A 227 11.68 7.51 20.09
N GLY A 228 11.72 6.45 19.28
CA GLY A 228 12.51 5.24 19.52
C GLY A 228 12.10 4.42 20.75
N LYS A 229 10.86 4.59 21.27
CA LYS A 229 10.42 3.93 22.51
C LYS A 229 10.07 2.47 22.31
N THR A 230 9.37 2.16 21.23
CA THR A 230 8.96 0.81 20.87
C THR A 230 9.48 0.46 19.48
N VAL A 231 9.97 -0.76 19.35
CA VAL A 231 10.36 -1.33 18.05
C VAL A 231 9.58 -2.61 17.84
N ASN A 232 8.71 -2.61 16.83
CA ASN A 232 7.96 -3.76 16.39
C ASN A 232 8.71 -4.56 15.32
N THR A 233 8.16 -5.67 14.87
CA THR A 233 8.81 -6.58 13.91
C THR A 233 7.96 -6.70 12.66
N LEU A 234 8.55 -6.47 11.49
CA LEU A 234 8.06 -6.95 10.22
C LEU A 234 8.78 -8.27 9.91
N ARG A 235 8.05 -9.39 9.92
CA ARG A 235 8.56 -10.72 9.61
C ARG A 235 8.09 -11.16 8.25
N LEU A 236 9.03 -11.29 7.33
CA LEU A 236 8.76 -11.73 5.98
C LEU A 236 9.32 -13.14 5.77
N TRP A 237 8.55 -13.98 5.04
CA TRP A 237 8.88 -15.36 4.80
C TRP A 237 9.55 -15.55 3.44
N SER A 238 10.70 -16.21 3.42
CA SER A 238 11.37 -16.65 2.21
C SER A 238 11.19 -18.16 2.03
N ALA A 239 10.77 -18.57 0.84
CA ALA A 239 10.54 -19.96 0.51
C ALA A 239 11.85 -20.67 0.12
N ASN A 240 12.09 -21.83 0.70
CA ASN A 240 13.28 -22.64 0.46
C ASN A 240 12.91 -24.12 0.31
N SER A 241 13.66 -24.86 -0.50
CA SER A 241 13.53 -26.33 -0.59
C SER A 241 14.06 -27.00 0.67
N PRO A 242 13.39 -28.00 1.22
CA PRO A 242 13.95 -28.82 2.30
C PRO A 242 15.20 -29.60 1.89
N ASP A 243 15.26 -30.12 0.66
CA ASP A 243 16.33 -30.97 0.16
C ASP A 243 17.44 -30.19 -0.56
N GLY A 244 17.18 -28.95 -0.95
CA GLY A 244 18.11 -28.02 -1.59
C GLY A 244 18.64 -28.43 -2.96
N PHE A 245 19.29 -29.57 -3.04
CA PHE A 245 20.06 -30.01 -4.21
C PHE A 245 20.11 -31.54 -4.29
N SER A 246 19.76 -32.11 -5.44
CA SER A 246 19.87 -33.54 -5.68
C SER A 246 21.26 -33.95 -6.20
N PHE A 247 22.09 -34.44 -5.31
CA PHE A 247 23.44 -34.88 -5.69
C PHE A 247 23.43 -36.10 -6.63
N GLN A 248 22.40 -36.92 -6.55
CA GLN A 248 22.24 -38.10 -7.43
C GLN A 248 22.00 -37.65 -8.87
N GLU A 249 21.08 -36.73 -9.10
CA GLU A 249 20.80 -36.19 -10.44
C GLU A 249 21.99 -35.42 -11.03
N PHE A 250 22.67 -34.64 -10.17
CA PHE A 250 23.89 -33.95 -10.57
C PHE A 250 24.96 -34.92 -11.06
N ASN A 251 25.22 -36.03 -10.34
CA ASN A 251 26.20 -37.04 -10.72
C ASN A 251 25.79 -37.81 -11.97
N SER A 252 24.49 -37.90 -12.27
CA SER A 252 24.01 -38.54 -13.52
C SER A 252 24.15 -37.63 -14.74
N GLY A 253 24.55 -36.36 -14.54
CA GLY A 253 24.69 -35.35 -15.59
C GLY A 253 23.43 -34.55 -15.87
N ASP A 254 22.34 -34.76 -15.14
CA ASP A 254 21.13 -33.94 -15.24
C ASP A 254 21.18 -32.76 -14.24
N TYR A 255 21.93 -31.72 -14.64
CA TYR A 255 22.11 -30.51 -13.81
C TYR A 255 20.84 -29.72 -13.62
N THR A 256 19.91 -29.78 -14.56
CA THR A 256 18.63 -29.08 -14.46
C THR A 256 17.69 -29.73 -13.44
N GLU A 257 17.57 -31.06 -13.50
CA GLU A 257 16.76 -31.83 -12.56
C GLU A 257 17.33 -31.72 -11.13
N ALA A 258 18.67 -31.69 -11.00
CA ALA A 258 19.36 -31.56 -9.71
C ALA A 258 18.93 -30.30 -8.90
N VAL A 259 18.52 -29.25 -9.57
CA VAL A 259 18.07 -27.98 -8.94
C VAL A 259 16.57 -27.73 -9.08
N ARG A 260 15.81 -28.51 -9.81
CA ARG A 260 14.40 -28.29 -10.11
C ARG A 260 13.53 -28.13 -8.86
N LYS A 261 13.67 -29.01 -7.88
CA LYS A 261 12.92 -28.91 -6.60
C LYS A 261 13.22 -27.63 -5.86
N LYS A 262 14.49 -27.19 -5.87
CA LYS A 262 14.92 -25.94 -5.26
C LYS A 262 14.27 -24.75 -5.96
N ILE A 263 14.34 -24.70 -7.29
CA ILE A 263 13.76 -23.59 -8.08
C ILE A 263 12.24 -23.52 -7.85
N ASN A 264 11.54 -24.66 -7.88
CA ASN A 264 10.09 -24.71 -7.67
C ASN A 264 9.70 -24.15 -6.30
N ALA A 265 10.43 -24.55 -5.24
CA ALA A 265 10.17 -24.03 -3.89
C ALA A 265 10.44 -22.52 -3.80
N GLU A 266 11.60 -22.06 -4.28
CA GLU A 266 12.01 -20.66 -4.22
C GLU A 266 11.11 -19.75 -5.07
N THR A 267 10.46 -20.27 -6.11
CA THR A 267 9.51 -19.52 -6.96
C THR A 267 8.35 -18.91 -6.16
N LEU A 268 7.95 -19.52 -5.03
CA LEU A 268 6.89 -18.99 -4.16
C LEU A 268 7.20 -17.60 -3.60
N SER A 269 8.47 -17.26 -3.40
CA SER A 269 8.87 -15.95 -2.89
C SER A 269 9.65 -15.12 -3.91
N GLN A 270 9.52 -15.38 -5.22
CA GLN A 270 10.24 -14.62 -6.24
C GLN A 270 9.62 -13.27 -6.49
N VAL A 271 8.33 -13.20 -6.87
CA VAL A 271 7.67 -11.97 -7.34
C VAL A 271 6.26 -11.87 -6.81
N LEU A 272 5.87 -10.66 -6.42
CA LEU A 272 4.50 -10.30 -6.06
C LEU A 272 3.60 -10.34 -7.30
N TYR A 273 2.41 -10.92 -7.17
CA TYR A 273 1.39 -11.00 -8.20
C TYR A 273 1.89 -11.57 -9.53
N PRO A 274 2.23 -12.88 -9.59
CA PRO A 274 2.46 -13.56 -10.86
C PRO A 274 1.27 -13.34 -11.79
N ASN A 275 1.53 -13.31 -13.10
CA ASN A 275 0.47 -13.20 -14.10
C ASN A 275 -0.50 -14.39 -13.98
N ASP A 276 -1.75 -14.12 -13.63
CA ASP A 276 -2.79 -15.09 -13.36
C ASP A 276 -3.78 -15.31 -14.52
N THR A 277 -3.42 -14.87 -15.70
CA THR A 277 -4.18 -15.20 -16.93
C THR A 277 -4.11 -16.70 -17.24
N LEU A 278 -3.02 -17.36 -16.84
CA LEU A 278 -2.80 -18.78 -17.00
C LEU A 278 -3.05 -19.55 -15.69
N TYR A 279 -3.44 -20.83 -15.83
CA TYR A 279 -3.68 -21.71 -14.68
C TYR A 279 -2.48 -21.78 -13.73
N MET A 280 -1.26 -21.89 -14.24
CA MET A 280 -0.04 -21.98 -13.43
C MET A 280 0.21 -20.71 -12.60
N GLY A 281 -0.12 -19.54 -13.14
CA GLY A 281 -0.02 -18.28 -12.40
C GLY A 281 -1.04 -18.18 -11.28
N LYS A 282 -2.26 -18.66 -11.51
CA LYS A 282 -3.31 -18.78 -10.45
C LYS A 282 -2.87 -19.76 -9.36
N GLU A 283 -2.34 -20.92 -9.74
CA GLU A 283 -1.82 -21.93 -8.80
C GLU A 283 -0.71 -21.34 -7.93
N LEU A 284 0.23 -20.60 -8.54
CA LEU A 284 1.34 -19.97 -7.83
C LEU A 284 0.82 -18.92 -6.84
N ARG A 285 -0.13 -18.07 -7.23
CA ARG A 285 -0.75 -17.08 -6.33
C ARG A 285 -1.44 -17.72 -5.13
N LEU A 286 -2.19 -18.78 -5.35
CA LEU A 286 -2.84 -19.53 -4.27
C LEU A 286 -1.81 -20.13 -3.31
N LYS A 287 -0.75 -20.74 -3.85
CA LYS A 287 0.35 -21.27 -3.04
C LYS A 287 1.09 -20.19 -2.25
N GLN A 288 1.32 -19.01 -2.83
CA GLN A 288 1.90 -17.87 -2.12
C GLN A 288 1.07 -17.45 -0.91
N GLN A 289 -0.25 -17.33 -1.09
CA GLN A 289 -1.17 -16.94 -0.01
C GLN A 289 -1.15 -17.97 1.12
N TYR A 290 -1.26 -19.26 0.79
CA TYR A 290 -1.20 -20.29 1.82
C TYR A 290 0.17 -20.38 2.49
N PHE A 291 1.25 -20.25 1.73
CA PHE A 291 2.61 -20.31 2.25
C PHE A 291 2.83 -19.30 3.39
N PHE A 292 2.57 -18.01 3.17
CA PHE A 292 2.83 -17.03 4.21
C PHE A 292 1.83 -17.12 5.37
N VAL A 293 0.59 -17.51 5.11
CA VAL A 293 -0.42 -17.74 6.14
C VAL A 293 -0.01 -18.87 7.06
N SER A 294 0.38 -20.02 6.50
CA SER A 294 0.79 -21.20 7.29
C SER A 294 2.03 -20.92 8.14
N CYS A 295 3.08 -20.31 7.56
CA CYS A 295 4.26 -19.90 8.32
C CYS A 295 3.91 -18.95 9.47
N SER A 296 3.06 -17.98 9.20
CA SER A 296 2.66 -16.98 10.19
C SER A 296 1.87 -17.58 11.34
N LEU A 297 0.89 -18.41 11.05
CA LEU A 297 0.09 -19.07 12.09
C LEU A 297 0.92 -20.06 12.92
N GLN A 298 1.81 -20.82 12.30
CA GLN A 298 2.73 -21.69 13.03
C GLN A 298 3.60 -20.88 14.01
N ASP A 299 4.12 -19.72 13.58
CA ASP A 299 4.91 -18.84 14.46
C ASP A 299 4.07 -18.22 15.58
N ILE A 300 2.83 -17.79 15.30
CA ILE A 300 1.90 -17.25 16.30
C ILE A 300 1.60 -18.29 17.37
N VAL A 301 1.22 -19.50 16.96
CA VAL A 301 0.91 -20.62 17.84
C VAL A 301 2.13 -21.01 18.67
N ARG A 302 3.31 -21.14 18.04
CA ARG A 302 4.57 -21.42 18.76
C ARG A 302 4.86 -20.36 19.82
N ARG A 303 4.62 -19.07 19.51
CA ARG A 303 4.82 -17.95 20.42
C ARG A 303 3.86 -18.04 21.62
N PHE A 304 2.60 -18.34 21.37
CA PHE A 304 1.58 -18.53 22.39
C PHE A 304 1.93 -19.70 23.34
N LYS A 305 2.34 -20.84 22.79
CA LYS A 305 2.72 -22.05 23.58
C LYS A 305 3.99 -21.87 24.45
N ARG A 306 4.74 -20.76 24.30
CA ARG A 306 5.89 -20.43 25.16
C ARG A 306 5.50 -19.89 26.55
N TYR A 307 4.25 -19.52 26.72
CA TYR A 307 3.78 -19.11 28.06
C TYR A 307 3.57 -20.34 28.92
N GLU A 308 4.09 -20.29 30.16
CA GLU A 308 3.80 -21.31 31.16
C GLU A 308 2.30 -21.32 31.45
N ASN A 309 1.70 -22.51 31.46
CA ASN A 309 0.27 -22.72 31.73
C ASN A 309 -0.66 -22.04 30.69
N TYR A 310 -0.26 -21.96 29.40
CA TYR A 310 -1.16 -21.50 28.37
C TYR A 310 -2.45 -22.34 28.30
N SER A 311 -3.54 -21.69 27.99
CA SER A 311 -4.83 -22.33 27.73
C SER A 311 -5.40 -21.82 26.42
N TRP A 312 -5.83 -22.71 25.55
CA TRP A 312 -6.39 -22.35 24.26
C TRP A 312 -7.57 -21.37 24.37
N LYS A 313 -8.38 -21.45 25.44
CA LYS A 313 -9.45 -20.49 25.71
C LYS A 313 -8.96 -19.05 25.85
N ASN A 314 -7.68 -18.84 26.21
CA ASN A 314 -7.08 -17.53 26.32
C ASN A 314 -6.42 -17.05 25.02
N PHE A 315 -6.35 -17.87 23.98
CA PHE A 315 -5.70 -17.49 22.73
C PHE A 315 -6.23 -16.16 22.15
N PRO A 316 -7.57 -15.91 22.08
CA PRO A 316 -8.08 -14.63 21.62
C PRO A 316 -7.72 -13.43 22.51
N ASN A 317 -7.37 -13.66 23.77
CA ASN A 317 -6.92 -12.60 24.68
C ASN A 317 -5.43 -12.25 24.52
N GLU A 318 -4.65 -13.12 23.87
CA GLU A 318 -3.21 -12.94 23.63
C GLU A 318 -2.89 -12.57 22.17
N ALA A 319 -3.79 -12.89 21.26
CA ALA A 319 -3.63 -12.70 19.82
C ALA A 319 -4.85 -12.07 19.16
N ALA A 320 -4.61 -11.05 18.33
CA ALA A 320 -5.56 -10.54 17.35
C ALA A 320 -4.90 -10.68 15.97
N ILE A 321 -5.59 -11.29 15.02
CA ILE A 321 -5.08 -11.54 13.67
C ILE A 321 -5.93 -10.73 12.69
N GLN A 322 -5.31 -9.76 12.01
CA GLN A 322 -6.01 -8.94 11.02
C GLN A 322 -5.67 -9.40 9.62
N LEU A 323 -6.72 -9.71 8.85
CA LEU A 323 -6.64 -10.09 7.45
C LEU A 323 -6.72 -8.83 6.58
N ASN A 324 -5.61 -8.46 5.96
CA ASN A 324 -5.55 -7.32 5.05
C ASN A 324 -5.99 -7.76 3.65
N ASP A 325 -7.24 -7.49 3.31
CA ASP A 325 -7.99 -8.04 2.18
C ASP A 325 -8.23 -9.57 2.30
N THR A 326 -8.65 -10.21 1.21
CA THR A 326 -8.91 -11.65 1.14
C THR A 326 -7.66 -12.50 0.94
N HIS A 327 -6.52 -11.88 0.65
CA HIS A 327 -5.26 -12.59 0.41
C HIS A 327 -4.89 -13.56 1.55
N PRO A 328 -5.05 -13.21 2.84
CA PRO A 328 -4.80 -14.12 3.94
C PRO A 328 -6.04 -14.89 4.43
N SER A 329 -7.14 -14.94 3.70
CA SER A 329 -8.38 -15.60 4.15
C SER A 329 -8.22 -17.09 4.49
N LEU A 330 -7.22 -17.75 3.91
CA LEU A 330 -6.85 -19.13 4.26
C LEU A 330 -6.38 -19.28 5.71
N ALA A 331 -6.15 -18.17 6.43
CA ALA A 331 -5.88 -18.20 7.87
C ALA A 331 -7.04 -18.82 8.66
N VAL A 332 -8.28 -18.68 8.20
CA VAL A 332 -9.45 -19.25 8.84
C VAL A 332 -9.38 -20.78 8.85
N PRO A 333 -9.33 -21.49 7.70
CA PRO A 333 -9.23 -22.95 7.71
C PRO A 333 -7.87 -23.46 8.20
N GLU A 334 -6.77 -22.69 8.07
CA GLU A 334 -5.46 -23.13 8.57
C GLU A 334 -5.40 -23.07 10.09
N LEU A 335 -5.94 -22.05 10.75
CA LEU A 335 -6.03 -22.03 12.22
C LEU A 335 -6.90 -23.17 12.72
N MET A 336 -8.04 -23.45 12.06
CA MET A 336 -8.89 -24.60 12.35
C MET A 336 -8.10 -25.91 12.23
N ARG A 337 -7.33 -26.09 11.15
CA ARG A 337 -6.49 -27.28 10.95
C ARG A 337 -5.47 -27.44 12.09
N ILE A 338 -4.78 -26.36 12.44
CA ILE A 338 -3.80 -26.40 13.54
C ILE A 338 -4.47 -26.78 14.84
N LEU A 339 -5.60 -26.15 15.20
CA LEU A 339 -6.27 -26.39 16.45
C LEU A 339 -6.90 -27.79 16.54
N VAL A 340 -7.51 -28.27 15.47
CA VAL A 340 -8.21 -29.56 15.44
C VAL A 340 -7.22 -30.72 15.20
N ASP A 341 -6.42 -30.63 14.13
CA ASP A 341 -5.58 -31.76 13.68
C ASP A 341 -4.27 -31.86 14.48
N ASN A 342 -3.64 -30.73 14.82
CA ASN A 342 -2.34 -30.76 15.50
C ASN A 342 -2.47 -30.65 17.02
N GLU A 343 -3.42 -29.85 17.52
CA GLU A 343 -3.59 -29.58 18.96
C GLU A 343 -4.74 -30.38 19.59
N GLY A 344 -5.53 -31.09 18.79
CA GLY A 344 -6.57 -32.03 19.24
C GLY A 344 -7.81 -31.39 19.88
N LEU A 345 -8.11 -30.12 19.57
CA LEU A 345 -9.31 -29.44 20.06
C LEU A 345 -10.56 -29.99 19.35
N GLY A 346 -11.71 -29.91 20.07
CA GLY A 346 -13.00 -30.12 19.44
C GLY A 346 -13.31 -29.01 18.41
N TRP A 347 -14.15 -29.33 17.42
CA TRP A 347 -14.50 -28.39 16.36
C TRP A 347 -15.05 -27.06 16.89
N ASP A 348 -16.00 -27.13 17.83
CA ASP A 348 -16.73 -25.96 18.31
C ASP A 348 -15.82 -25.03 19.12
N ASP A 349 -14.93 -25.59 19.95
CA ASP A 349 -13.91 -24.81 20.66
C ASP A 349 -12.91 -24.16 19.69
N ALA A 350 -12.43 -24.91 18.69
CA ALA A 350 -11.52 -24.40 17.66
C ALA A 350 -12.16 -23.28 16.83
N TRP A 351 -13.44 -23.43 16.49
CA TRP A 351 -14.20 -22.44 15.74
C TRP A 351 -14.41 -21.14 16.54
N ASP A 352 -14.80 -21.25 17.81
CA ASP A 352 -14.98 -20.10 18.69
C ASP A 352 -13.67 -19.30 18.84
N ILE A 353 -12.54 -20.01 19.04
CA ILE A 353 -11.20 -19.39 19.09
C ILE A 353 -10.88 -18.70 17.76
N THR A 354 -11.11 -19.36 16.64
CA THR A 354 -10.79 -18.83 15.30
C THR A 354 -11.55 -17.53 15.03
N VAL A 355 -12.86 -17.54 15.19
CA VAL A 355 -13.72 -16.37 14.93
C VAL A 355 -13.37 -15.20 15.86
N LYS A 356 -13.16 -15.45 17.14
CA LYS A 356 -12.78 -14.41 18.11
C LYS A 356 -11.41 -13.81 17.88
N THR A 357 -10.54 -14.49 17.14
CA THR A 357 -9.17 -14.05 16.88
C THR A 357 -9.06 -13.28 15.58
N MET A 358 -9.86 -13.61 14.55
CA MET A 358 -9.75 -13.04 13.20
C MET A 358 -10.59 -11.78 13.04
N GLY A 359 -9.98 -10.76 12.41
CA GLY A 359 -10.64 -9.59 11.84
C GLY A 359 -10.36 -9.50 10.35
N TYR A 360 -11.31 -9.04 9.55
CA TYR A 360 -11.19 -8.90 8.10
C TYR A 360 -11.43 -7.47 7.66
N THR A 361 -10.50 -6.91 6.88
CA THR A 361 -10.64 -5.62 6.21
C THR A 361 -10.86 -5.84 4.72
N ASN A 362 -11.96 -5.34 4.18
CA ASN A 362 -12.23 -5.32 2.74
C ASN A 362 -11.66 -4.04 2.12
N HIS A 363 -11.08 -4.14 0.91
CA HIS A 363 -10.46 -3.02 0.19
C HIS A 363 -11.04 -2.76 -1.20
N THR A 364 -12.15 -3.42 -1.57
CA THR A 364 -12.75 -3.25 -2.91
C THR A 364 -14.25 -3.05 -2.85
N LEU A 365 -14.77 -2.26 -3.83
CA LEU A 365 -16.20 -2.11 -4.11
C LEU A 365 -16.63 -2.84 -5.38
N MET A 366 -15.69 -3.41 -6.13
CA MET A 366 -15.94 -4.07 -7.40
C MET A 366 -16.17 -5.57 -7.17
N PRO A 367 -17.40 -6.09 -7.35
CA PRO A 367 -17.69 -7.50 -7.09
C PRO A 367 -16.81 -8.47 -7.92
N GLU A 368 -16.43 -8.09 -9.14
CA GLU A 368 -15.52 -8.86 -9.98
C GLU A 368 -14.08 -8.91 -9.49
N ALA A 369 -13.68 -8.00 -8.61
CA ALA A 369 -12.37 -7.99 -7.99
C ALA A 369 -12.29 -8.81 -6.68
N LEU A 370 -13.44 -9.33 -6.18
CA LEU A 370 -13.45 -10.25 -5.07
C LEU A 370 -12.82 -11.58 -5.46
N GLU A 371 -11.83 -12.03 -4.69
CA GLU A 371 -11.11 -13.26 -5.00
C GLU A 371 -12.00 -14.50 -4.95
N LYS A 372 -11.89 -15.29 -6.01
CA LYS A 372 -12.51 -16.60 -6.12
C LYS A 372 -11.49 -17.59 -6.67
N TRP A 373 -11.40 -18.75 -6.07
CA TRP A 373 -10.52 -19.82 -6.54
C TRP A 373 -11.32 -20.97 -7.13
N PRO A 374 -10.90 -21.54 -8.29
CA PRO A 374 -11.52 -22.75 -8.81
C PRO A 374 -11.48 -23.87 -7.78
N LEU A 375 -12.63 -24.45 -7.47
CA LEU A 375 -12.76 -25.52 -6.48
C LEU A 375 -11.82 -26.71 -6.77
N PRO A 376 -11.72 -27.22 -8.03
CA PRO A 376 -10.77 -28.29 -8.33
C PRO A 376 -9.30 -27.95 -8.06
N MET A 377 -8.92 -26.66 -8.21
CA MET A 377 -7.57 -26.20 -7.88
C MET A 377 -7.33 -26.25 -6.38
N MET A 378 -8.28 -25.75 -5.61
CA MET A 378 -8.22 -25.77 -4.13
C MET A 378 -8.17 -27.20 -3.58
N GLU A 379 -8.99 -28.12 -4.12
CA GLU A 379 -8.99 -29.54 -3.71
C GLU A 379 -7.65 -30.22 -4.03
N LYS A 380 -7.05 -29.91 -5.18
CA LYS A 380 -5.75 -30.44 -5.57
C LYS A 380 -4.62 -29.94 -4.66
N ILE A 381 -4.60 -28.64 -4.36
CA ILE A 381 -3.46 -28.00 -3.66
C ILE A 381 -3.62 -28.11 -2.15
N LEU A 382 -4.84 -27.94 -1.62
CA LEU A 382 -5.15 -27.84 -0.21
C LEU A 382 -6.32 -28.77 0.19
N PRO A 383 -6.20 -30.10 -0.01
CA PRO A 383 -7.30 -31.03 0.19
C PRO A 383 -7.88 -31.01 1.62
N ARG A 384 -7.05 -30.86 2.64
CA ARG A 384 -7.51 -30.80 4.04
C ARG A 384 -8.26 -29.50 4.34
N HIS A 385 -7.78 -28.39 3.84
CA HIS A 385 -8.44 -27.08 3.99
C HIS A 385 -9.80 -27.07 3.29
N MET A 386 -9.93 -27.73 2.15
CA MET A 386 -11.23 -27.83 1.48
C MET A 386 -12.24 -28.63 2.32
N GLN A 387 -11.84 -29.72 2.96
CA GLN A 387 -12.73 -30.44 3.89
C GLN A 387 -13.19 -29.52 5.04
N ILE A 388 -12.30 -28.71 5.59
CA ILE A 388 -12.62 -27.75 6.65
C ILE A 388 -13.57 -26.66 6.12
N ILE A 389 -13.30 -26.11 4.93
CA ILE A 389 -14.17 -25.10 4.30
C ILE A 389 -15.57 -25.66 4.03
N TYR A 390 -15.69 -26.88 3.54
CA TYR A 390 -16.98 -27.53 3.35
C TYR A 390 -17.76 -27.66 4.67
N GLU A 391 -17.10 -28.04 5.75
CA GLU A 391 -17.75 -28.17 7.05
C GLU A 391 -18.13 -26.82 7.65
N ILE A 392 -17.28 -25.77 7.48
CA ILE A 392 -17.62 -24.39 7.86
C ILE A 392 -18.87 -23.95 7.09
N ASN A 393 -18.90 -24.14 5.76
CA ASN A 393 -20.00 -23.75 4.91
C ASN A 393 -21.29 -24.47 5.27
N ARG A 394 -21.23 -25.79 5.46
CA ARG A 394 -22.37 -26.61 5.86
C ARG A 394 -22.99 -26.14 7.17
N ARG A 395 -22.18 -25.92 8.22
CA ARG A 395 -22.65 -25.45 9.53
C ARG A 395 -23.23 -24.05 9.44
N PHE A 396 -22.54 -23.14 8.74
CA PHE A 396 -23.01 -21.79 8.55
C PHE A 396 -24.35 -21.75 7.80
N LEU A 397 -24.48 -22.42 6.68
CA LEU A 397 -25.72 -22.44 5.91
C LEU A 397 -26.87 -23.07 6.69
N SER A 398 -26.61 -24.13 7.47
CA SER A 398 -27.62 -24.74 8.35
C SER A 398 -28.19 -23.76 9.39
N SER A 399 -27.37 -22.83 9.89
CA SER A 399 -27.82 -21.78 10.80
C SER A 399 -28.49 -20.61 10.07
N ALA A 400 -28.03 -20.31 8.85
CA ALA A 400 -28.50 -19.16 8.06
C ALA A 400 -29.89 -19.36 7.42
N VAL A 401 -30.33 -20.60 7.22
CA VAL A 401 -31.64 -20.91 6.62
C VAL A 401 -32.81 -20.26 7.39
N SER A 402 -32.70 -20.11 8.70
CA SER A 402 -33.71 -19.45 9.52
C SER A 402 -33.92 -17.97 9.23
N TYR A 403 -32.91 -17.29 8.69
CA TYR A 403 -32.98 -15.89 8.29
C TYR A 403 -33.62 -15.71 6.91
N PHE A 404 -33.56 -16.72 6.06
CA PHE A 404 -34.02 -16.67 4.66
C PHE A 404 -34.93 -17.86 4.31
N PRO A 405 -36.07 -18.03 4.98
CA PRO A 405 -36.95 -19.15 4.70
C PRO A 405 -37.45 -19.11 3.26
N MET A 406 -37.23 -20.18 2.49
CA MET A 406 -37.61 -20.34 1.08
C MET A 406 -36.96 -19.37 0.10
N GLN A 407 -35.88 -18.66 0.49
CA GLN A 407 -35.12 -17.71 -0.35
C GLN A 407 -33.76 -18.34 -0.74
N ASN A 408 -33.80 -19.34 -1.61
CA ASN A 408 -32.61 -20.11 -2.03
C ASN A 408 -31.55 -19.25 -2.72
N ASP A 409 -31.94 -18.19 -3.41
CA ASP A 409 -31.06 -17.22 -4.03
C ASP A 409 -30.18 -16.49 -3.02
N LYS A 410 -30.75 -16.09 -1.90
CA LYS A 410 -29.98 -15.46 -0.80
C LYS A 410 -29.04 -16.44 -0.11
N ILE A 411 -29.49 -17.67 0.11
CA ILE A 411 -28.63 -18.75 0.64
C ILE A 411 -27.46 -19.02 -0.32
N ALA A 412 -27.71 -19.02 -1.63
CA ALA A 412 -26.66 -19.20 -2.64
C ALA A 412 -25.63 -18.04 -2.63
N LYS A 413 -26.05 -16.79 -2.36
CA LYS A 413 -25.16 -15.63 -2.26
C LYS A 413 -24.21 -15.70 -1.07
N ILE A 414 -24.67 -16.18 0.08
CA ILE A 414 -23.87 -16.26 1.30
C ILE A 414 -23.00 -17.53 1.37
N SER A 415 -23.26 -18.52 0.53
CA SER A 415 -22.42 -19.73 0.45
C SER A 415 -20.97 -19.39 0.11
N ILE A 416 -20.03 -20.03 0.80
CA ILE A 416 -18.60 -19.98 0.43
C ILE A 416 -18.38 -20.60 -0.94
N ILE A 417 -19.17 -21.62 -1.30
CA ILE A 417 -19.10 -22.29 -2.60
C ILE A 417 -20.08 -21.65 -3.58
N GLU A 418 -19.56 -21.16 -4.68
CA GLU A 418 -20.34 -20.70 -5.83
C GLU A 418 -20.56 -21.87 -6.79
N GLU A 419 -21.83 -22.14 -7.10
CA GLU A 419 -22.26 -23.24 -7.96
C GLU A 419 -22.13 -22.89 -9.48
N SER A 420 -21.05 -22.23 -9.85
CA SER A 420 -20.70 -21.94 -11.25
C SER A 420 -20.02 -23.15 -11.92
N ASN A 421 -19.64 -23.01 -13.20
CA ASN A 421 -18.87 -24.03 -13.90
C ASN A 421 -17.55 -23.41 -14.43
N PRO A 422 -16.40 -23.74 -13.84
CA PRO A 422 -16.21 -24.57 -12.64
C PRO A 422 -16.79 -23.91 -11.37
N LYS A 423 -17.09 -24.72 -10.35
CA LYS A 423 -17.43 -24.20 -9.03
C LYS A 423 -16.27 -23.40 -8.45
N MET A 424 -16.57 -22.35 -7.70
CA MET A 424 -15.57 -21.44 -7.15
C MET A 424 -15.68 -21.33 -5.62
N VAL A 425 -14.57 -21.09 -4.96
CA VAL A 425 -14.50 -20.77 -3.53
C VAL A 425 -14.42 -19.27 -3.36
N ARG A 426 -15.42 -18.65 -2.71
CA ARG A 426 -15.52 -17.21 -2.46
C ARG A 426 -14.74 -16.84 -1.20
N MET A 427 -13.60 -16.21 -1.37
CA MET A 427 -12.71 -15.92 -0.26
C MET A 427 -13.24 -14.82 0.67
N ALA A 428 -13.95 -13.83 0.16
CA ALA A 428 -14.60 -12.82 0.99
C ALA A 428 -15.67 -13.43 1.91
N ASN A 429 -16.49 -14.35 1.39
CA ASN A 429 -17.49 -15.05 2.20
C ASN A 429 -16.83 -15.86 3.32
N LEU A 430 -15.75 -16.56 3.02
CA LEU A 430 -14.97 -17.29 4.02
C LEU A 430 -14.41 -16.34 5.10
N ALA A 431 -13.84 -15.20 4.70
CA ALA A 431 -13.28 -14.22 5.62
C ALA A 431 -14.35 -13.60 6.54
N ILE A 432 -15.52 -13.23 6.00
CA ILE A 432 -16.64 -12.69 6.78
C ILE A 432 -17.15 -13.71 7.78
N ILE A 433 -17.37 -14.95 7.36
CA ILE A 433 -17.88 -16.03 8.23
C ILE A 433 -16.91 -16.34 9.35
N GLY A 434 -15.60 -16.36 9.05
CA GLY A 434 -14.53 -16.73 9.98
C GLY A 434 -13.98 -15.60 10.84
N SER A 435 -14.53 -14.38 10.75
CA SER A 435 -14.05 -13.21 11.49
C SER A 435 -15.13 -12.63 12.40
N HIS A 436 -14.74 -12.10 13.57
CA HIS A 436 -15.68 -11.40 14.45
C HIS A 436 -15.97 -9.96 14.00
N SER A 437 -15.11 -9.39 13.16
CA SER A 437 -15.25 -8.04 12.64
C SER A 437 -14.90 -8.00 11.15
N THR A 438 -15.68 -7.25 10.38
CA THR A 438 -15.45 -6.96 8.97
C THR A 438 -15.57 -5.45 8.81
N ASN A 439 -14.50 -4.79 8.37
CA ASN A 439 -14.56 -3.35 8.18
C ASN A 439 -14.30 -2.93 6.73
N GLY A 440 -14.97 -1.84 6.36
CA GLY A 440 -14.59 -1.03 5.21
C GLY A 440 -13.52 0.00 5.59
N VAL A 441 -13.06 0.78 4.61
CA VAL A 441 -11.88 1.66 4.72
C VAL A 441 -12.17 3.14 4.44
N ALA A 442 -13.44 3.49 4.26
CA ALA A 442 -14.00 4.83 4.21
C ALA A 442 -15.49 4.75 4.54
N ALA A 443 -16.11 5.85 4.96
CA ALA A 443 -17.53 5.88 5.34
C ALA A 443 -18.46 5.40 4.22
N LEU A 444 -18.29 5.95 3.01
CA LEU A 444 -19.04 5.53 1.83
C LEU A 444 -18.81 4.03 1.51
N HIS A 445 -17.56 3.57 1.53
CA HIS A 445 -17.23 2.17 1.30
C HIS A 445 -17.96 1.26 2.28
N SER A 446 -17.91 1.56 3.56
CA SER A 446 -18.53 0.76 4.62
C SER A 446 -20.06 0.73 4.48
N LYS A 447 -20.68 1.84 4.05
CA LYS A 447 -22.11 1.89 3.70
C LYS A 447 -22.42 0.94 2.53
N LEU A 448 -21.67 1.04 1.44
CA LEU A 448 -21.86 0.21 0.24
C LEU A 448 -21.58 -1.28 0.47
N LEU A 449 -20.71 -1.62 1.41
CA LEU A 449 -20.48 -3.02 1.81
C LEU A 449 -21.77 -3.65 2.36
N VAL A 450 -22.51 -2.94 3.20
CA VAL A 450 -23.73 -3.49 3.84
C VAL A 450 -24.98 -3.32 2.98
N GLU A 451 -25.04 -2.29 2.13
CA GLU A 451 -26.20 -2.04 1.29
C GLU A 451 -26.16 -2.84 -0.03
N ASN A 452 -24.97 -2.95 -0.66
CA ASN A 452 -24.84 -3.45 -2.02
C ASN A 452 -24.08 -4.78 -2.11
N MET A 453 -22.96 -4.93 -1.38
CA MET A 453 -22.09 -6.10 -1.58
C MET A 453 -22.46 -7.28 -0.70
N PHE A 454 -22.77 -7.05 0.56
CA PHE A 454 -22.99 -8.09 1.57
C PHE A 454 -24.27 -7.86 2.42
N PRO A 455 -25.40 -7.44 1.82
CA PRO A 455 -26.61 -7.15 2.61
C PRO A 455 -27.13 -8.38 3.36
N GLU A 456 -27.01 -9.57 2.77
CA GLU A 456 -27.44 -10.81 3.40
C GLU A 456 -26.57 -11.15 4.64
N PHE A 457 -25.27 -10.90 4.57
CA PHE A 457 -24.38 -11.08 5.73
C PHE A 457 -24.67 -10.06 6.84
N ASN A 458 -24.99 -8.83 6.47
CA ASN A 458 -25.35 -7.81 7.46
C ASN A 458 -26.63 -8.15 8.22
N LEU A 459 -27.59 -8.80 7.57
CA LEU A 459 -28.82 -9.30 8.24
C LEU A 459 -28.51 -10.42 9.24
N ILE A 460 -27.55 -11.30 8.95
CA ILE A 460 -27.16 -12.40 9.84
C ILE A 460 -26.26 -11.88 10.98
N PHE A 461 -25.39 -10.91 10.68
CA PHE A 461 -24.37 -10.41 11.59
C PHE A 461 -24.41 -8.87 11.65
N PRO A 462 -25.44 -8.26 12.23
CA PRO A 462 -25.65 -6.82 12.19
C PRO A 462 -24.52 -6.02 12.87
N ASP A 463 -23.87 -6.58 13.90
CA ASP A 463 -22.80 -5.92 14.65
C ASP A 463 -21.40 -6.19 14.12
N ARG A 464 -21.27 -6.96 13.04
CA ARG A 464 -19.96 -7.38 12.50
C ARG A 464 -19.33 -6.33 11.59
N PHE A 465 -20.16 -5.60 10.85
CA PHE A 465 -19.71 -4.60 9.89
C PHE A 465 -19.48 -3.25 10.55
N ASN A 466 -18.34 -2.65 10.26
CA ASN A 466 -17.97 -1.34 10.78
C ASN A 466 -17.06 -0.57 9.81
N ASN A 467 -16.82 0.71 10.10
CA ASN A 467 -15.93 1.56 9.32
C ASN A 467 -14.65 1.86 10.09
N LYS A 468 -13.52 1.77 9.40
CA LYS A 468 -12.22 2.30 9.82
C LYS A 468 -11.64 3.08 8.65
N THR A 469 -11.94 4.38 8.59
CA THR A 469 -11.41 5.24 7.53
C THR A 469 -9.89 5.19 7.53
N ASN A 470 -9.31 4.94 6.37
CA ASN A 470 -7.86 4.90 6.20
C ASN A 470 -7.19 6.20 6.63
N GLY A 471 -5.90 6.13 6.83
CA GLY A 471 -5.03 7.25 7.12
C GLY A 471 -3.61 7.00 6.62
N ILE A 472 -2.80 8.03 6.72
CA ILE A 472 -1.38 8.04 6.34
C ILE A 472 -0.51 8.36 7.56
N THR A 473 0.73 7.90 7.58
CA THR A 473 1.68 8.39 8.58
C THR A 473 2.20 9.76 8.18
N GLN A 474 1.92 10.78 9.02
CA GLN A 474 2.41 12.13 8.82
C GLN A 474 3.94 12.22 8.94
N ARG A 475 4.57 11.27 9.59
CA ARG A 475 6.03 11.23 9.75
C ARG A 475 6.73 11.06 8.41
N ARG A 476 6.35 10.06 7.61
CA ARG A 476 6.91 9.89 6.26
C ARG A 476 6.37 10.92 5.27
N TRP A 477 5.04 11.14 5.26
CA TRP A 477 4.38 11.87 4.17
C TRP A 477 4.33 13.38 4.33
N LEU A 478 4.69 13.90 5.52
CA LEU A 478 4.78 15.33 5.79
C LEU A 478 6.13 15.70 6.42
N LEU A 479 6.51 15.10 7.55
CA LEU A 479 7.75 15.45 8.24
C LEU A 479 8.99 15.16 7.39
N ASP A 480 9.08 13.97 6.79
CA ASP A 480 10.21 13.54 5.95
C ASP A 480 10.12 14.12 4.53
N ALA A 481 8.97 13.93 3.86
CA ALA A 481 8.81 14.32 2.47
C ALA A 481 8.80 15.84 2.25
N ASN A 482 8.35 16.65 3.24
CA ASN A 482 8.21 18.10 3.12
C ASN A 482 8.76 18.83 4.34
N PRO A 483 10.08 18.81 4.57
CA PRO A 483 10.68 19.41 5.77
C PRO A 483 10.48 20.92 5.86
N ASP A 484 10.36 21.65 4.74
CA ASP A 484 10.05 23.10 4.76
C ASP A 484 8.64 23.36 5.29
N LEU A 485 7.64 22.56 4.89
CA LEU A 485 6.28 22.64 5.42
C LEU A 485 6.24 22.21 6.90
N ALA A 486 6.91 21.14 7.24
CA ALA A 486 7.01 20.63 8.60
C ALA A 486 7.61 21.68 9.56
N SER A 487 8.66 22.38 9.13
CA SER A 487 9.25 23.48 9.89
C SER A 487 8.27 24.65 10.09
N LEU A 488 7.55 25.06 9.03
CA LEU A 488 6.55 26.12 9.11
C LEU A 488 5.40 25.76 10.07
N ILE A 489 4.92 24.52 10.00
CA ILE A 489 3.90 24.02 10.94
C ILE A 489 4.43 24.05 12.37
N THR A 490 5.64 23.56 12.59
CA THR A 490 6.25 23.50 13.92
C THR A 490 6.50 24.89 14.51
N GLU A 491 6.89 25.87 13.69
CA GLU A 491 6.99 27.29 14.12
C GLU A 491 5.65 27.86 14.57
N ALA A 492 4.57 27.50 13.88
CA ALA A 492 3.24 28.03 14.16
C ALA A 492 2.54 27.40 15.38
N ILE A 493 2.63 26.07 15.53
CA ILE A 493 1.82 25.33 16.50
C ILE A 493 2.61 24.38 17.43
N GLY A 494 3.96 24.38 17.35
CA GLY A 494 4.81 23.43 18.07
C GLY A 494 4.90 22.08 17.39
N ASP A 495 5.65 21.14 17.98
CA ASP A 495 6.02 19.84 17.39
C ASP A 495 5.06 18.67 17.73
N LYS A 496 4.04 18.93 18.56
CA LYS A 496 3.08 17.89 18.98
C LYS A 496 2.36 17.21 17.82
N TRP A 497 2.16 17.91 16.71
CA TRP A 497 1.49 17.37 15.53
C TRP A 497 2.14 16.09 14.98
N ILE A 498 3.42 15.89 15.24
CA ILE A 498 4.17 14.71 14.76
C ILE A 498 3.62 13.40 15.35
N THR A 499 3.12 13.45 16.58
CA THR A 499 2.53 12.29 17.30
C THR A 499 1.03 12.46 17.62
N SER A 500 0.47 13.64 17.37
CA SER A 500 -0.94 13.98 17.58
C SER A 500 -1.38 14.87 16.41
N PHE A 501 -1.68 14.23 15.28
CA PHE A 501 -1.89 14.96 14.01
C PHE A 501 -3.13 15.85 14.02
N ASP A 502 -4.06 15.64 14.93
CA ASP A 502 -5.18 16.54 15.24
C ASP A 502 -4.75 17.97 15.59
N GLU A 503 -3.55 18.16 16.14
CA GLU A 503 -2.97 19.49 16.42
C GLU A 503 -2.88 20.38 15.15
N VAL A 504 -2.74 19.78 13.96
CA VAL A 504 -2.64 20.50 12.68
C VAL A 504 -3.91 21.34 12.39
N GLU A 505 -5.06 20.98 12.95
CA GLU A 505 -6.27 21.80 12.84
C GLU A 505 -6.10 23.22 13.36
N LYS A 506 -5.17 23.47 14.30
CA LYS A 506 -4.87 24.81 14.81
C LYS A 506 -4.39 25.78 13.72
N LEU A 507 -3.90 25.26 12.60
CA LEU A 507 -3.50 26.08 11.47
C LEU A 507 -4.67 26.85 10.84
N LYS A 508 -5.93 26.43 11.05
CA LYS A 508 -7.12 27.15 10.60
C LYS A 508 -7.14 28.59 11.11
N ALA A 509 -6.59 28.86 12.30
CA ALA A 509 -6.51 30.20 12.88
C ALA A 509 -5.63 31.18 12.07
N PHE A 510 -4.74 30.68 11.23
CA PHE A 510 -3.84 31.48 10.40
C PHE A 510 -4.40 31.74 8.99
N ALA A 511 -5.60 31.23 8.65
CA ALA A 511 -6.15 31.34 7.31
C ALA A 511 -6.47 32.79 6.90
N GLU A 512 -6.68 33.67 7.85
CA GLU A 512 -6.92 35.11 7.62
C GLU A 512 -5.66 35.96 7.81
N ASP A 513 -4.49 35.37 8.06
CA ASP A 513 -3.19 36.05 8.10
C ASP A 513 -2.51 36.02 6.72
N PRO A 514 -2.49 37.14 5.99
CA PRO A 514 -1.90 37.19 4.64
C PRO A 514 -0.42 36.79 4.62
N SER A 515 0.32 37.13 5.71
CA SER A 515 1.74 36.81 5.79
C SER A 515 1.97 35.31 5.94
N PHE A 516 1.14 34.61 6.72
CA PHE A 516 1.23 33.16 6.88
C PHE A 516 0.79 32.44 5.58
N VAL A 517 -0.28 32.91 4.94
CA VAL A 517 -0.77 32.41 3.65
C VAL A 517 0.30 32.53 2.55
N GLU A 518 1.05 33.66 2.53
CA GLU A 518 2.18 33.83 1.61
C GLU A 518 3.30 32.81 1.89
N LYS A 519 3.63 32.55 3.15
CA LYS A 519 4.63 31.52 3.52
C LYS A 519 4.26 30.12 3.00
N ILE A 520 2.97 29.76 2.98
CA ILE A 520 2.49 28.49 2.38
C ILE A 520 2.84 28.44 0.88
N GLY A 521 2.61 29.55 0.15
CA GLY A 521 2.99 29.66 -1.26
C GLY A 521 4.50 29.52 -1.49
N ASN A 522 5.31 30.13 -0.61
CA ASN A 522 6.76 30.07 -0.68
C ASN A 522 7.30 28.64 -0.42
N VAL A 523 6.73 27.93 0.54
CA VAL A 523 7.03 26.50 0.77
C VAL A 523 6.72 25.67 -0.46
N LYS A 524 5.56 25.89 -1.11
CA LYS A 524 5.17 25.20 -2.33
C LYS A 524 6.18 25.45 -3.47
N THR A 525 6.64 26.69 -3.62
CA THR A 525 7.66 27.05 -4.61
C THR A 525 8.97 26.30 -4.39
N LYS A 526 9.44 26.21 -3.15
CA LYS A 526 10.64 25.43 -2.81
C LYS A 526 10.46 23.94 -3.13
N ALA A 527 9.30 23.36 -2.81
CA ALA A 527 8.99 21.97 -3.13
C ALA A 527 9.00 21.71 -4.63
N LYS A 528 8.49 22.65 -5.45
CA LYS A 528 8.55 22.56 -6.93
C LYS A 528 9.98 22.52 -7.44
N LEU A 529 10.86 23.36 -6.92
CA LEU A 529 12.27 23.39 -7.28
C LEU A 529 12.97 22.06 -6.95
N LYS A 530 12.73 21.51 -5.77
CA LYS A 530 13.24 20.18 -5.38
C LYS A 530 12.73 19.08 -6.31
N ALA A 531 11.45 19.10 -6.63
CA ALA A 531 10.85 18.14 -7.56
C ALA A 531 11.42 18.26 -8.98
N ALA A 532 11.69 19.49 -9.46
CA ALA A 532 12.31 19.71 -10.76
C ALA A 532 13.71 19.11 -10.85
N ASP A 533 14.54 19.31 -9.82
CA ASP A 533 15.88 18.71 -9.75
C ASP A 533 15.81 17.18 -9.68
N PHE A 534 14.88 16.64 -8.90
CA PHE A 534 14.67 15.20 -8.78
C PHE A 534 14.22 14.59 -10.13
N LEU A 535 13.19 15.15 -10.76
CA LEU A 535 12.66 14.65 -12.03
C LEU A 535 13.66 14.72 -13.16
N LYS A 536 14.50 15.76 -13.18
CA LYS A 536 15.59 15.88 -14.17
C LYS A 536 16.60 14.73 -14.01
N LYS A 537 16.95 14.37 -12.78
CA LYS A 537 17.93 13.31 -12.49
C LYS A 537 17.34 11.90 -12.66
N ASP A 538 16.12 11.69 -12.19
CA ASP A 538 15.47 10.37 -12.12
C ASP A 538 14.80 9.97 -13.44
N CYS A 539 14.11 10.92 -14.09
CA CYS A 539 13.27 10.68 -15.26
C CYS A 539 13.71 11.44 -16.53
N GLY A 540 14.67 12.35 -16.43
CA GLY A 540 15.07 13.23 -17.53
C GLY A 540 14.01 14.29 -17.90
N ILE A 541 13.00 14.51 -17.04
CA ILE A 541 11.92 15.48 -17.24
C ILE A 541 12.38 16.87 -16.78
N ILE A 542 12.23 17.85 -17.66
CA ILE A 542 12.47 19.27 -17.33
C ILE A 542 11.13 19.88 -16.94
N LEU A 543 10.94 20.05 -15.65
CA LEU A 543 9.71 20.62 -15.09
C LEU A 543 9.77 22.14 -15.09
N ASP A 544 8.77 22.79 -15.69
CA ASP A 544 8.56 24.23 -15.54
C ASP A 544 7.84 24.49 -14.20
N THR A 545 8.54 25.08 -13.25
CA THR A 545 8.07 25.32 -11.89
C THR A 545 7.06 26.47 -11.78
N ASP A 546 6.94 27.31 -12.79
CA ASP A 546 5.99 28.43 -12.80
C ASP A 546 4.58 28.00 -13.22
N THR A 547 4.43 26.81 -13.78
CA THR A 547 3.15 26.27 -14.20
C THR A 547 2.31 25.78 -13.01
N LEU A 548 1.00 25.66 -13.22
CA LEU A 548 0.15 24.85 -12.33
C LEU A 548 0.57 23.38 -12.51
N ILE A 549 1.01 22.74 -11.41
CA ILE A 549 1.40 21.34 -11.44
C ILE A 549 0.20 20.49 -11.06
N ASP A 550 -0.35 19.80 -12.06
CA ASP A 550 -1.46 18.89 -11.98
C ASP A 550 -0.94 17.44 -11.99
N VAL A 551 -1.33 16.63 -10.99
CA VAL A 551 -0.72 15.32 -10.78
C VAL A 551 -1.74 14.21 -10.61
N GLN A 552 -1.63 13.18 -11.45
CA GLN A 552 -2.36 11.91 -11.32
C GLN A 552 -1.39 10.75 -11.18
N VAL A 553 -1.04 10.40 -9.95
CA VAL A 553 -0.11 9.30 -9.64
C VAL A 553 -0.82 8.22 -8.83
N LYS A 554 -1.09 7.12 -9.49
CA LYS A 554 -1.76 5.95 -8.95
C LYS A 554 -1.64 4.79 -9.95
N ARG A 555 -1.91 3.56 -9.51
CA ARG A 555 -1.99 2.41 -10.41
C ARG A 555 -2.85 2.74 -11.63
N ILE A 556 -2.40 2.38 -12.83
CA ILE A 556 -3.19 2.60 -14.04
C ILE A 556 -4.31 1.57 -14.10
N HIS A 557 -5.54 2.07 -14.11
CA HIS A 557 -6.74 1.25 -14.17
C HIS A 557 -7.91 2.05 -14.74
N GLU A 558 -8.79 1.43 -15.53
CA GLU A 558 -9.90 2.13 -16.18
C GLU A 558 -10.83 2.83 -15.18
N TYR A 559 -11.13 2.23 -14.02
CA TYR A 559 -11.98 2.87 -12.99
C TYR A 559 -11.37 4.12 -12.34
N LYS A 560 -10.04 4.24 -12.33
CA LYS A 560 -9.32 5.43 -11.82
C LYS A 560 -9.32 6.58 -12.83
N ARG A 561 -9.75 6.32 -14.02
CA ARG A 561 -10.06 7.24 -15.11
C ARG A 561 -8.90 8.15 -15.53
N GLN A 562 -7.65 7.63 -15.58
CA GLN A 562 -6.56 8.38 -16.23
C GLN A 562 -6.93 8.75 -17.67
N LEU A 563 -7.75 7.93 -18.33
CA LEU A 563 -8.26 8.23 -19.67
C LEU A 563 -9.19 9.46 -19.67
N LEU A 564 -9.98 9.72 -18.61
CA LEU A 564 -10.78 10.93 -18.47
C LEU A 564 -9.92 12.19 -18.48
N ASN A 565 -8.83 12.20 -17.69
CA ASN A 565 -7.87 13.30 -17.68
C ASN A 565 -7.18 13.46 -19.04
N ALA A 566 -6.75 12.37 -19.66
CA ALA A 566 -6.14 12.39 -20.99
C ALA A 566 -7.10 12.96 -22.06
N LEU A 567 -8.39 12.61 -22.03
CA LEU A 567 -9.42 13.18 -22.91
C LEU A 567 -9.65 14.66 -22.66
N ASN A 568 -9.64 15.09 -21.41
CA ASN A 568 -9.70 16.51 -21.06
C ASN A 568 -8.50 17.28 -21.67
N ILE A 569 -7.29 16.72 -21.56
CA ILE A 569 -6.09 17.30 -22.19
C ILE A 569 -6.28 17.43 -23.71
N VAL A 570 -6.87 16.44 -24.39
CA VAL A 570 -7.17 16.52 -25.83
C VAL A 570 -8.15 17.66 -26.11
N MET A 571 -9.21 17.83 -25.31
CA MET A 571 -10.17 18.95 -25.46
C MET A 571 -9.48 20.30 -25.29
N VAL A 572 -8.69 20.46 -24.24
CA VAL A 572 -7.90 21.68 -23.96
C VAL A 572 -6.95 21.97 -25.12
N TYR A 573 -6.19 20.98 -25.57
CA TYR A 573 -5.28 21.13 -26.71
C TYR A 573 -6.02 21.56 -27.97
N ASN A 574 -7.13 20.90 -28.33
CA ASN A 574 -7.94 21.24 -29.51
C ASN A 574 -8.49 22.68 -29.43
N ARG A 575 -9.02 23.08 -28.25
CA ARG A 575 -9.50 24.45 -28.01
C ARG A 575 -8.36 25.48 -28.16
N MET A 576 -7.16 25.19 -27.59
CA MET A 576 -6.00 26.06 -27.75
C MET A 576 -5.52 26.22 -29.19
N LYS A 577 -5.66 25.18 -30.03
CA LYS A 577 -5.32 25.23 -31.46
C LYS A 577 -6.30 26.13 -32.22
N ASN A 578 -7.57 26.08 -31.92
CA ASN A 578 -8.65 26.69 -32.69
C ASN A 578 -9.09 28.07 -32.16
N ASP A 579 -8.90 28.34 -30.86
CA ASP A 579 -9.26 29.61 -30.23
C ASP A 579 -8.00 30.31 -29.67
N LYS A 580 -7.62 31.41 -30.36
CA LYS A 580 -6.48 32.24 -29.98
C LYS A 580 -6.71 32.94 -28.64
N ALA A 581 -7.93 33.43 -28.39
CA ALA A 581 -8.25 34.16 -27.16
C ALA A 581 -8.19 33.23 -25.94
N TYR A 582 -8.72 32.02 -26.06
CA TYR A 582 -8.58 30.98 -25.03
C TYR A 582 -7.11 30.67 -24.76
N ARG A 583 -6.31 30.44 -25.81
CA ARG A 583 -4.88 30.15 -25.67
C ARG A 583 -4.12 31.25 -24.96
N GLU A 584 -4.36 32.54 -25.33
CA GLU A 584 -3.71 33.68 -24.67
C GLU A 584 -4.15 33.91 -23.24
N SER A 585 -5.35 33.47 -22.88
CA SER A 585 -5.89 33.51 -21.52
C SER A 585 -5.56 32.28 -20.67
N PHE A 586 -4.99 31.24 -21.25
CA PHE A 586 -4.76 29.95 -20.55
C PHE A 586 -3.74 30.09 -19.41
N GLN A 587 -3.99 29.42 -18.28
CA GLN A 587 -3.01 29.25 -17.20
C GLN A 587 -1.97 28.20 -17.62
N PRO A 588 -0.69 28.54 -17.70
CA PRO A 588 0.32 27.52 -17.97
C PRO A 588 0.22 26.34 -17.01
N THR A 589 0.09 25.13 -17.55
CA THR A 589 -0.18 23.91 -16.78
C THR A 589 0.71 22.76 -17.21
N THR A 590 1.26 22.04 -16.24
CA THR A 590 2.01 20.81 -16.45
C THR A 590 1.27 19.63 -15.83
N TYR A 591 0.83 18.72 -16.68
CA TYR A 591 0.22 17.45 -16.26
C TYR A 591 1.28 16.37 -16.05
N LEU A 592 1.32 15.82 -14.85
CA LEU A 592 2.24 14.75 -14.48
C LEU A 592 1.45 13.46 -14.18
N PHE A 593 1.62 12.48 -15.03
CA PHE A 593 1.09 11.13 -14.81
C PHE A 593 2.17 10.20 -14.29
N GLY A 594 1.78 9.23 -13.50
CA GLY A 594 2.67 8.16 -13.05
C GLY A 594 1.88 6.99 -12.49
N GLY A 595 2.39 5.79 -12.70
CA GLY A 595 1.77 4.57 -12.21
C GLY A 595 2.07 3.37 -13.08
N LYS A 596 2.01 2.20 -12.48
CA LYS A 596 2.26 0.92 -13.15
C LYS A 596 0.93 0.29 -13.57
N ALA A 597 0.87 -0.26 -14.77
CA ALA A 597 -0.22 -1.12 -15.23
C ALA A 597 0.10 -2.57 -14.92
N ALA A 598 -0.88 -3.37 -14.55
CA ALA A 598 -0.68 -4.82 -14.43
C ALA A 598 -0.20 -5.39 -15.78
N PRO A 599 0.80 -6.29 -15.81
CA PRO A 599 1.43 -6.75 -17.05
C PRO A 599 0.46 -7.30 -18.09
N GLY A 600 -0.60 -7.99 -17.66
CA GLY A 600 -1.64 -8.54 -18.55
C GLY A 600 -2.80 -7.59 -18.88
N TYR A 601 -2.82 -6.36 -18.35
CA TYR A 601 -3.93 -5.43 -18.52
C TYR A 601 -3.74 -4.54 -19.77
N VAL A 602 -4.21 -5.01 -20.91
CA VAL A 602 -4.01 -4.39 -22.22
C VAL A 602 -4.48 -2.94 -22.26
N ASN A 603 -5.72 -2.65 -21.85
CA ASN A 603 -6.26 -1.28 -21.87
C ASN A 603 -5.46 -0.33 -20.97
N ALA A 604 -5.04 -0.76 -19.78
CA ALA A 604 -4.22 0.05 -18.89
C ALA A 604 -2.86 0.38 -19.53
N LYS A 605 -2.24 -0.58 -20.22
CA LYS A 605 -0.99 -0.34 -20.97
C LYS A 605 -1.20 0.61 -22.16
N LEU A 606 -2.33 0.51 -22.84
CA LEU A 606 -2.69 1.44 -23.92
C LEU A 606 -2.97 2.86 -23.40
N ILE A 607 -3.51 3.02 -22.19
CA ILE A 607 -3.66 4.34 -21.55
C ILE A 607 -2.28 4.98 -21.34
N ILE A 608 -1.29 4.22 -20.90
CA ILE A 608 0.10 4.72 -20.78
C ILE A 608 0.63 5.15 -22.14
N LYS A 609 0.43 4.32 -23.18
CA LYS A 609 0.82 4.64 -24.55
C LYS A 609 0.13 5.90 -25.04
N PHE A 610 -1.16 6.07 -24.77
CA PHE A 610 -1.92 7.24 -25.18
C PHE A 610 -1.40 8.53 -24.53
N ILE A 611 -1.18 8.52 -23.21
CA ILE A 611 -0.59 9.66 -22.47
C ILE A 611 0.80 9.98 -23.01
N SER A 612 1.62 8.97 -23.28
CA SER A 612 2.96 9.17 -23.87
C SER A 612 2.91 9.76 -25.28
N SER A 613 1.89 9.39 -26.07
CA SER A 613 1.67 9.95 -27.39
C SER A 613 1.17 11.41 -27.34
N LEU A 614 0.27 11.73 -26.39
CA LEU A 614 -0.12 13.11 -26.09
C LEU A 614 1.11 13.95 -25.72
N SER A 615 1.96 13.43 -24.84
CA SER A 615 3.21 14.07 -24.44
C SER A 615 4.09 14.42 -25.64
N ALA A 616 4.29 13.46 -26.55
CA ALA A 616 5.12 13.66 -27.73
C ALA A 616 4.56 14.74 -28.66
N VAL A 617 3.25 14.78 -28.90
CA VAL A 617 2.61 15.74 -29.76
C VAL A 617 2.56 17.13 -29.13
N ILE A 618 2.07 17.23 -27.90
CA ILE A 618 1.81 18.52 -27.24
C ILE A 618 3.13 19.24 -26.90
N ASN A 619 4.09 18.53 -26.33
CA ASN A 619 5.37 19.13 -25.94
C ASN A 619 6.25 19.55 -27.14
N SER A 620 5.95 19.02 -28.34
CA SER A 620 6.67 19.44 -29.58
C SER A 620 5.94 20.53 -30.39
N ASP A 621 4.65 20.83 -30.05
CA ASP A 621 3.87 21.82 -30.80
C ASP A 621 4.23 23.27 -30.38
N PRO A 622 4.86 24.08 -31.25
CA PRO A 622 5.31 25.42 -30.89
C PRO A 622 4.21 26.43 -30.57
N GLN A 623 2.94 26.10 -30.88
CA GLN A 623 1.81 26.97 -30.53
C GLN A 623 1.36 26.84 -29.08
N VAL A 624 1.60 25.66 -28.47
CA VAL A 624 1.08 25.33 -27.13
C VAL A 624 2.17 24.96 -26.14
N ASN A 625 3.36 24.54 -26.57
CA ASN A 625 4.40 23.96 -25.72
C ASN A 625 5.04 24.93 -24.70
N LYS A 626 4.63 26.20 -24.67
CA LYS A 626 4.97 27.14 -23.58
C LYS A 626 3.89 27.25 -22.52
N LEU A 627 2.74 26.65 -22.77
CA LEU A 627 1.55 26.78 -21.93
C LEU A 627 1.05 25.44 -21.42
N LEU A 628 1.26 24.38 -22.18
CA LEU A 628 0.72 23.05 -21.88
C LEU A 628 1.83 22.01 -22.00
N HIS A 629 2.08 21.32 -20.89
CA HIS A 629 3.05 20.23 -20.84
C HIS A 629 2.38 18.96 -20.32
N VAL A 630 2.75 17.83 -20.89
CA VAL A 630 2.26 16.52 -20.47
C VAL A 630 3.46 15.59 -20.32
N TYR A 631 3.57 14.94 -19.17
CA TYR A 631 4.63 13.95 -18.92
C TYR A 631 4.08 12.71 -18.25
N PHE A 632 4.56 11.55 -18.67
CA PHE A 632 4.40 10.30 -17.95
C PHE A 632 5.73 9.99 -17.24
N MET A 633 5.70 10.00 -15.91
CA MET A 633 6.85 9.68 -15.07
C MET A 633 6.99 8.16 -14.96
N PRO A 634 8.08 7.56 -15.47
CA PRO A 634 8.27 6.12 -15.36
C PRO A 634 8.56 5.70 -13.92
N ASP A 635 8.28 4.45 -13.65
CA ASP A 635 8.64 3.76 -12.40
C ASP A 635 8.14 4.46 -11.13
N TYR A 636 6.86 4.82 -11.10
CA TYR A 636 6.25 5.41 -9.92
C TYR A 636 6.42 4.48 -8.71
N ARG A 637 7.06 4.99 -7.68
CA ARG A 637 7.46 4.29 -6.46
C ARG A 637 7.42 5.24 -5.25
N VAL A 638 7.66 4.74 -4.05
CA VAL A 638 7.60 5.56 -2.81
C VAL A 638 8.53 6.76 -2.89
N THR A 639 9.77 6.60 -3.29
CA THR A 639 10.74 7.71 -3.44
C THR A 639 10.26 8.78 -4.42
N LEU A 640 9.68 8.40 -5.56
CA LEU A 640 9.13 9.37 -6.50
C LEU A 640 7.94 10.11 -5.90
N ALA A 641 7.06 9.39 -5.19
CA ALA A 641 5.91 9.98 -4.51
C ALA A 641 6.31 11.02 -3.46
N GLU A 642 7.33 10.74 -2.65
CA GLU A 642 7.88 11.66 -1.64
C GLU A 642 8.39 12.98 -2.24
N ASN A 643 8.88 12.96 -3.48
CA ASN A 643 9.37 14.14 -4.17
C ASN A 643 8.28 14.93 -4.92
N ILE A 644 7.25 14.25 -5.46
CA ILE A 644 6.22 14.89 -6.29
C ILE A 644 5.04 15.42 -5.47
N ILE A 645 4.63 14.71 -4.43
CA ILE A 645 3.46 15.09 -3.63
C ILE A 645 3.61 16.49 -3.01
N PRO A 646 4.75 16.86 -2.40
CA PRO A 646 4.95 18.22 -1.88
C PRO A 646 4.84 19.32 -2.94
N ALA A 647 5.26 19.05 -4.18
CA ALA A 647 5.30 20.01 -5.28
C ALA A 647 3.95 20.24 -5.97
N THR A 648 3.00 19.36 -5.75
CA THR A 648 1.70 19.34 -6.46
C THR A 648 0.82 20.52 -6.06
N ASN A 649 0.20 21.16 -7.06
CA ASN A 649 -0.84 22.17 -6.86
C ASN A 649 -2.23 21.55 -6.89
N LEU A 650 -2.52 20.74 -7.91
CA LEU A 650 -3.81 20.11 -8.13
C LEU A 650 -3.66 18.58 -8.15
N SER A 651 -4.44 17.90 -7.33
CA SER A 651 -4.41 16.45 -7.14
C SER A 651 -5.64 15.81 -7.79
N GLU A 652 -5.41 14.89 -8.71
CA GLU A 652 -6.43 14.20 -9.50
C GLU A 652 -6.97 12.96 -8.77
N GLN A 653 -8.21 13.03 -8.28
CA GLN A 653 -8.90 11.98 -7.54
C GLN A 653 -10.28 11.68 -8.18
N ILE A 654 -10.23 11.26 -9.44
CA ILE A 654 -11.32 11.31 -10.40
C ILE A 654 -11.94 9.95 -10.76
N SER A 655 -11.86 8.97 -9.87
CA SER A 655 -12.50 7.65 -10.05
C SER A 655 -14.01 7.80 -10.27
N THR A 656 -14.63 6.85 -10.95
CA THR A 656 -16.09 6.80 -11.03
C THR A 656 -16.67 6.60 -9.63
N ALA A 657 -17.64 7.41 -9.22
CA ALA A 657 -18.23 7.31 -7.89
C ALA A 657 -18.75 5.90 -7.60
N GLY A 658 -18.44 5.36 -6.42
CA GLY A 658 -18.76 4.00 -6.03
C GLY A 658 -17.74 2.94 -6.46
N THR A 659 -16.53 3.32 -6.92
CA THR A 659 -15.50 2.36 -7.37
C THR A 659 -14.22 2.36 -6.54
N GLU A 660 -13.76 3.50 -6.06
CA GLU A 660 -12.59 3.59 -5.18
C GLU A 660 -13.03 3.41 -3.73
N ALA A 661 -12.58 2.37 -3.05
CA ALA A 661 -12.97 2.09 -1.68
C ALA A 661 -12.57 3.23 -0.71
N SER A 662 -11.38 3.76 -0.83
CA SER A 662 -10.91 4.89 -0.03
C SER A 662 -9.96 5.80 -0.80
N GLY A 663 -8.86 5.24 -1.33
CA GLY A 663 -7.69 5.98 -1.68
C GLY A 663 -6.88 6.38 -0.44
N THR A 664 -5.59 6.58 -0.59
CA THR A 664 -4.70 7.17 0.42
C THR A 664 -3.77 8.23 -0.20
N GLY A 665 -3.65 8.23 -1.52
CA GLY A 665 -2.95 9.28 -2.25
C GLY A 665 -3.58 10.65 -2.02
N ASN A 666 -4.90 10.73 -2.09
CA ASN A 666 -5.69 11.93 -1.79
C ASN A 666 -5.32 12.57 -0.44
N MET A 667 -5.19 11.76 0.62
CA MET A 667 -4.81 12.22 1.96
C MET A 667 -3.39 12.79 2.01
N LYS A 668 -2.44 12.18 1.29
CA LYS A 668 -1.04 12.65 1.20
C LYS A 668 -0.96 14.00 0.51
N PHE A 669 -1.67 14.17 -0.60
CA PHE A 669 -1.75 15.42 -1.33
C PHE A 669 -2.40 16.53 -0.49
N MET A 670 -3.51 16.21 0.19
CA MET A 670 -4.20 17.14 1.09
C MET A 670 -3.28 17.62 2.23
N ALA A 671 -2.58 16.71 2.89
CA ALA A 671 -1.63 17.03 3.97
C ALA A 671 -0.45 17.89 3.50
N ASN A 672 -0.12 17.85 2.21
CA ASN A 672 0.92 18.67 1.58
C ASN A 672 0.37 19.92 0.88
N GLY A 673 -0.90 20.25 1.08
CA GLY A 673 -1.53 21.48 0.59
C GLY A 673 -1.81 21.50 -0.92
N ALA A 674 -1.89 20.35 -1.57
CA ALA A 674 -2.49 20.30 -2.90
C ALA A 674 -4.02 20.41 -2.77
N LEU A 675 -4.65 21.16 -3.66
CA LEU A 675 -6.09 21.14 -3.77
C LEU A 675 -6.51 19.91 -4.57
N THR A 676 -7.62 19.30 -4.19
CA THR A 676 -8.11 18.11 -4.88
C THR A 676 -9.18 18.50 -5.89
N ILE A 677 -9.02 18.00 -7.12
CA ILE A 677 -10.12 17.85 -8.06
C ILE A 677 -10.55 16.40 -8.06
N GLY A 678 -11.83 16.14 -7.83
CA GLY A 678 -12.27 14.75 -7.64
C GLY A 678 -13.77 14.57 -7.64
N THR A 679 -14.18 13.32 -7.63
CA THR A 679 -15.56 12.88 -7.48
C THR A 679 -15.88 12.60 -6.01
N LEU A 680 -17.17 12.53 -5.66
CA LEU A 680 -17.64 12.07 -4.35
C LEU A 680 -17.53 10.53 -4.27
N ASP A 681 -16.29 10.05 -4.20
CA ASP A 681 -15.93 8.64 -4.14
C ASP A 681 -14.89 8.37 -3.03
N GLY A 682 -14.93 7.21 -2.41
CA GLY A 682 -14.01 6.81 -1.37
C GLY A 682 -13.87 7.86 -0.26
N ALA A 683 -12.63 8.12 0.15
CA ALA A 683 -12.34 9.10 1.20
C ALA A 683 -12.49 10.57 0.74
N ASN A 684 -12.67 10.84 -0.56
CA ASN A 684 -12.94 12.21 -1.02
C ASN A 684 -14.20 12.80 -0.40
N VAL A 685 -15.20 11.98 -0.09
CA VAL A 685 -16.44 12.39 0.60
C VAL A 685 -16.09 13.00 1.95
N GLU A 686 -15.36 12.25 2.79
CA GLU A 686 -14.94 12.72 4.11
C GLU A 686 -13.96 13.89 4.04
N MET A 687 -13.12 13.97 2.99
CA MET A 687 -12.26 15.12 2.75
C MET A 687 -13.08 16.38 2.48
N ALA A 688 -14.09 16.29 1.61
CA ALA A 688 -14.99 17.41 1.29
C ALA A 688 -15.78 17.88 2.51
N GLU A 689 -16.28 16.96 3.33
CA GLU A 689 -16.97 17.26 4.58
C GLU A 689 -16.09 18.05 5.56
N ARG A 690 -14.82 17.71 5.64
CA ARG A 690 -13.88 18.31 6.62
C ARG A 690 -13.30 19.65 6.19
N VAL A 691 -13.02 19.81 4.89
CA VAL A 691 -12.43 21.04 4.39
C VAL A 691 -13.47 22.04 3.90
N GLY A 692 -14.70 21.59 3.66
CA GLY A 692 -15.80 22.35 3.05
C GLY A 692 -15.71 22.39 1.52
N LEU A 693 -16.86 22.34 0.86
CA LEU A 693 -16.99 22.27 -0.61
C LEU A 693 -16.35 23.45 -1.35
N ASP A 694 -16.19 24.59 -0.70
CA ASP A 694 -15.52 25.76 -1.27
C ASP A 694 -13.98 25.58 -1.40
N ASN A 695 -13.40 24.63 -0.69
CA ASN A 695 -11.96 24.41 -0.62
C ASN A 695 -11.50 23.15 -1.35
N ILE A 696 -12.38 22.53 -2.13
CA ILE A 696 -12.14 21.32 -2.93
C ILE A 696 -12.93 21.40 -4.23
N PHE A 697 -12.41 20.89 -5.33
CA PHE A 697 -13.06 20.95 -6.63
C PHE A 697 -13.81 19.65 -6.91
N ILE A 698 -15.03 19.53 -6.38
CA ILE A 698 -15.89 18.35 -6.61
C ILE A 698 -16.63 18.50 -7.94
N PHE A 699 -16.68 17.42 -8.71
CA PHE A 699 -17.42 17.30 -9.97
C PHE A 699 -18.02 15.90 -10.13
N GLY A 700 -18.80 15.74 -11.20
CA GLY A 700 -19.30 14.45 -11.67
C GLY A 700 -20.53 13.95 -10.90
N HIS A 701 -21.00 12.80 -11.31
CA HIS A 701 -22.17 12.14 -10.73
C HIS A 701 -21.80 11.43 -9.43
N THR A 702 -22.73 11.41 -8.48
CA THR A 702 -22.65 10.62 -7.25
C THR A 702 -22.87 9.13 -7.53
N GLU A 703 -22.57 8.27 -6.55
CA GLU A 703 -22.80 6.82 -6.68
C GLU A 703 -24.27 6.50 -7.00
N GLU A 704 -25.24 7.17 -6.33
CA GLU A 704 -26.67 7.00 -6.58
C GLU A 704 -27.06 7.45 -8.00
N GLU A 705 -26.55 8.59 -8.47
CA GLU A 705 -26.77 9.08 -9.82
C GLU A 705 -26.18 8.14 -10.88
N ILE A 706 -24.97 7.58 -10.64
CA ILE A 706 -24.36 6.55 -11.51
C ILE A 706 -25.23 5.28 -11.55
N ALA A 707 -25.72 4.82 -10.41
CA ALA A 707 -26.59 3.65 -10.33
C ALA A 707 -27.92 3.87 -11.10
N ASN A 708 -28.45 5.08 -11.07
CA ASN A 708 -29.64 5.43 -11.86
C ASN A 708 -29.34 5.59 -13.35
N LEU A 709 -28.24 6.28 -13.69
CA LEU A 709 -27.79 6.51 -15.06
C LEU A 709 -27.49 5.19 -15.78
N SER A 710 -26.92 4.22 -15.09
CA SER A 710 -26.54 2.91 -15.64
C SER A 710 -27.71 2.15 -16.30
N LYS A 711 -28.95 2.45 -15.90
CA LYS A 711 -30.15 1.78 -16.42
C LYS A 711 -30.44 2.12 -17.89
N ASN A 712 -30.06 3.30 -18.36
CA ASN A 712 -30.34 3.80 -19.68
C ASN A 712 -29.15 4.57 -20.31
N TYR A 713 -27.93 4.31 -19.85
CA TYR A 713 -26.76 5.01 -20.33
C TYR A 713 -26.42 4.68 -21.76
N SER A 714 -26.10 5.70 -22.56
CA SER A 714 -25.63 5.58 -23.95
C SER A 714 -24.46 6.55 -24.15
N SER A 715 -23.24 6.05 -24.14
CA SER A 715 -22.04 6.86 -24.33
C SER A 715 -22.04 7.64 -25.65
N ILE A 716 -22.60 7.06 -26.73
CA ILE A 716 -22.68 7.72 -28.04
C ILE A 716 -23.63 8.95 -28.02
N GLU A 717 -24.68 8.92 -27.20
CA GLU A 717 -25.56 10.08 -27.03
C GLU A 717 -24.85 11.23 -26.31
N TRP A 718 -24.04 10.93 -25.28
CA TRP A 718 -23.21 11.92 -24.60
C TRP A 718 -22.13 12.50 -25.52
N ILE A 719 -21.47 11.69 -26.35
CA ILE A 719 -20.49 12.14 -27.33
C ILE A 719 -21.17 13.08 -28.34
N ASN A 720 -22.31 12.68 -28.95
CA ASN A 720 -23.00 13.46 -29.95
C ASN A 720 -23.68 14.71 -29.38
N GLY A 721 -24.04 14.70 -28.12
CA GLY A 721 -24.64 15.82 -27.38
C GLY A 721 -23.69 16.95 -27.04
N ASN A 722 -22.38 16.72 -27.09
CA ASN A 722 -21.36 17.72 -26.78
C ASN A 722 -20.34 17.84 -27.94
N PRO A 723 -20.33 18.99 -28.66
CA PRO A 723 -19.43 19.21 -29.77
C PRO A 723 -17.94 19.05 -29.44
N GLU A 724 -17.49 19.56 -28.30
CA GLU A 724 -16.09 19.50 -27.90
C GLU A 724 -15.64 18.06 -27.57
N ILE A 725 -16.50 17.28 -26.92
CA ILE A 725 -16.24 15.85 -26.68
C ILE A 725 -16.16 15.10 -28.02
N LYS A 726 -17.11 15.40 -28.92
CA LYS A 726 -17.12 14.78 -30.23
C LYS A 726 -15.85 15.08 -31.02
N GLU A 727 -15.44 16.34 -31.06
CA GLU A 727 -14.22 16.76 -31.74
C GLU A 727 -12.98 16.09 -31.16
N ALA A 728 -12.89 15.95 -29.84
CA ALA A 728 -11.80 15.25 -29.17
C ALA A 728 -11.73 13.76 -29.55
N ILE A 729 -12.86 13.09 -29.57
CA ILE A 729 -12.98 11.69 -30.01
C ILE A 729 -12.63 11.55 -31.49
N ASP A 730 -13.15 12.45 -32.34
CA ASP A 730 -12.85 12.44 -33.79
C ASP A 730 -11.38 12.70 -34.07
N LEU A 731 -10.74 13.58 -33.30
CA LEU A 731 -9.29 13.83 -33.39
C LEU A 731 -8.47 12.57 -33.05
N ILE A 732 -8.86 11.81 -32.05
CA ILE A 732 -8.21 10.53 -31.73
C ILE A 732 -8.44 9.50 -32.84
N LYS A 733 -9.69 9.39 -33.34
CA LYS A 733 -10.05 8.49 -34.45
C LYS A 733 -9.28 8.81 -35.74
N SER A 734 -8.97 10.08 -36.00
CA SER A 734 -8.21 10.49 -37.18
C SER A 734 -6.76 9.96 -37.20
N GLY A 735 -6.28 9.39 -36.05
CA GLY A 735 -4.90 8.95 -35.90
C GLY A 735 -3.90 10.06 -35.60
N PHE A 736 -4.37 11.27 -35.25
CA PHE A 736 -3.51 12.42 -34.98
C PHE A 736 -2.48 12.15 -33.88
N PHE A 737 -2.82 11.32 -32.91
CA PHE A 737 -1.94 10.96 -31.80
C PHE A 737 -1.28 9.57 -31.95
N ASN A 738 -1.49 8.86 -33.06
CA ASN A 738 -1.07 7.45 -33.19
C ASN A 738 0.44 7.27 -33.49
N ASN A 739 1.17 8.36 -33.78
CA ASN A 739 2.60 8.33 -34.08
C ASN A 739 2.96 7.29 -35.16
N ASN A 740 2.19 7.25 -36.26
CA ASN A 740 2.27 6.30 -37.38
C ASN A 740 1.93 4.83 -37.04
N GLU A 741 1.37 4.54 -35.85
CA GLU A 741 0.89 3.20 -35.50
C GLU A 741 -0.63 3.14 -35.74
N GLU A 742 -1.03 2.84 -37.00
CA GLU A 742 -2.43 2.84 -37.40
C GLU A 742 -3.30 1.96 -36.51
N GLY A 743 -4.43 2.50 -36.03
CA GLY A 743 -5.42 1.77 -35.20
C GLY A 743 -4.98 1.43 -33.77
N ILE A 744 -3.83 1.90 -33.29
CA ILE A 744 -3.30 1.53 -31.97
C ILE A 744 -4.27 1.86 -30.82
N PHE A 745 -5.07 2.92 -30.92
CA PHE A 745 -6.02 3.32 -29.90
C PHE A 745 -7.45 2.82 -30.15
N ASN A 746 -7.67 1.97 -31.17
CA ASN A 746 -8.99 1.38 -31.42
C ASN A 746 -9.57 0.63 -30.21
N PRO A 747 -8.79 -0.14 -29.41
CA PRO A 747 -9.33 -0.78 -28.22
C PRO A 747 -9.84 0.23 -27.17
N LEU A 748 -9.16 1.37 -26.99
CA LEU A 748 -9.63 2.42 -26.07
C LEU A 748 -10.90 3.09 -26.62
N LEU A 749 -10.96 3.39 -27.92
CA LEU A 749 -12.16 3.93 -28.57
C LEU A 749 -13.32 2.94 -28.48
N SER A 750 -13.06 1.65 -28.70
CA SER A 750 -14.07 0.59 -28.57
C SER A 750 -14.62 0.52 -27.14
N SER A 751 -13.77 0.64 -26.12
CA SER A 751 -14.24 0.66 -24.73
C SER A 751 -15.19 1.83 -24.42
N LEU A 752 -14.96 2.99 -25.06
CA LEU A 752 -15.76 4.20 -24.89
C LEU A 752 -17.06 4.18 -25.71
N ILE A 753 -17.05 3.57 -26.89
CA ILE A 753 -18.15 3.68 -27.87
C ILE A 753 -18.93 2.36 -27.95
N GLU A 754 -18.28 1.27 -28.35
CA GLU A 754 -18.92 -0.02 -28.64
C GLU A 754 -19.28 -0.77 -27.36
N GLN A 755 -18.42 -0.67 -26.32
CA GLN A 755 -18.63 -1.27 -25.01
C GLN A 755 -19.37 -0.33 -24.03
N ASN A 756 -19.88 0.79 -24.55
CA ASN A 756 -20.74 1.73 -23.86
C ASN A 756 -20.12 2.35 -22.59
N ASP A 757 -18.80 2.61 -22.62
CA ASP A 757 -18.10 3.38 -21.57
C ASP A 757 -18.47 2.96 -20.15
N ARG A 758 -18.05 1.78 -19.77
CA ARG A 758 -18.36 1.13 -18.46
C ARG A 758 -18.19 2.06 -17.24
N TYR A 759 -17.27 3.01 -17.31
CA TYR A 759 -16.91 3.87 -16.18
C TYR A 759 -17.42 5.31 -16.32
N PHE A 760 -18.39 5.57 -17.19
CA PHE A 760 -19.12 6.82 -17.34
C PHE A 760 -18.22 8.04 -17.60
N LEU A 761 -17.14 7.86 -18.36
CA LEU A 761 -16.22 8.95 -18.70
C LEU A 761 -16.96 10.05 -19.46
N MET A 762 -17.79 9.67 -20.44
CA MET A 762 -18.50 10.63 -21.30
C MET A 762 -19.53 11.45 -20.53
N ALA A 763 -20.16 10.85 -19.50
CA ALA A 763 -21.11 11.56 -18.65
C ALA A 763 -20.43 12.62 -17.77
N ASP A 764 -19.20 12.36 -17.32
CA ASP A 764 -18.48 13.25 -16.40
C ASP A 764 -17.50 14.20 -17.12
N LEU A 765 -17.11 13.97 -18.37
CA LEU A 765 -16.01 14.69 -19.04
C LEU A 765 -16.27 16.20 -19.14
N ALA A 766 -17.48 16.62 -19.50
CA ALA A 766 -17.82 18.06 -19.57
C ALA A 766 -17.82 18.71 -18.20
N LEU A 767 -18.30 18.00 -17.17
CA LEU A 767 -18.32 18.48 -15.79
C LEU A 767 -16.88 18.61 -15.24
N TYR A 768 -16.04 17.65 -15.56
CA TYR A 768 -14.62 17.65 -15.20
C TYR A 768 -13.88 18.81 -15.87
N ASN A 769 -14.03 18.98 -17.19
CA ASN A 769 -13.40 20.09 -17.91
C ASN A 769 -13.76 21.44 -17.31
N LYS A 770 -15.06 21.69 -17.06
CA LYS A 770 -15.53 22.92 -16.45
C LYS A 770 -14.90 23.14 -15.08
N ARG A 771 -14.86 22.11 -14.23
CA ARG A 771 -14.33 22.23 -12.87
C ARG A 771 -12.82 22.44 -12.87
N HIS A 772 -12.11 21.84 -13.83
CA HIS A 772 -10.69 22.05 -14.04
C HIS A 772 -10.39 23.49 -14.51
N ASP A 773 -11.19 24.05 -15.43
CA ASP A 773 -11.08 25.45 -15.86
C ASP A 773 -11.29 26.42 -14.66
N GLU A 774 -12.25 26.14 -13.77
CA GLU A 774 -12.48 26.93 -12.54
C GLU A 774 -11.24 26.87 -11.62
N ALA A 775 -10.63 25.72 -11.42
CA ALA A 775 -9.42 25.56 -10.62
C ALA A 775 -8.23 26.34 -11.25
N SER A 776 -8.02 26.21 -12.54
CA SER A 776 -6.97 26.91 -13.30
C SER A 776 -7.15 28.42 -13.24
N THR A 777 -8.37 28.91 -13.37
CA THR A 777 -8.71 30.34 -13.28
C THR A 777 -8.41 30.89 -11.88
N LEU A 778 -8.83 30.20 -10.82
CA LEU A 778 -8.51 30.60 -9.45
C LEU A 778 -7.00 30.68 -9.23
N TYR A 779 -6.25 29.67 -9.68
CA TYR A 779 -4.79 29.65 -9.55
C TYR A 779 -4.12 30.82 -10.26
N LYS A 780 -4.62 31.21 -11.42
CA LYS A 780 -4.12 32.36 -12.20
C LYS A 780 -4.45 33.69 -11.58
N GLU A 781 -5.73 33.90 -11.24
CA GLU A 781 -6.27 35.22 -10.91
C GLU A 781 -6.16 35.59 -9.44
N ASN A 782 -6.18 34.59 -8.53
CA ASN A 782 -6.17 34.84 -7.09
C ASN A 782 -5.28 33.84 -6.34
N ARG A 783 -3.98 34.03 -6.44
CA ARG A 783 -2.97 33.20 -5.79
C ARG A 783 -3.09 33.21 -4.26
N ALA A 784 -3.50 34.30 -3.67
CA ALA A 784 -3.70 34.41 -2.22
C ALA A 784 -4.82 33.49 -1.76
N GLU A 785 -5.96 33.50 -2.47
CA GLU A 785 -7.08 32.61 -2.17
C GLU A 785 -6.71 31.12 -2.40
N TRP A 786 -5.94 30.82 -3.47
CA TRP A 786 -5.41 29.47 -3.67
C TRP A 786 -4.57 29.00 -2.47
N ASN A 787 -3.63 29.83 -2.01
CA ASN A 787 -2.75 29.50 -0.87
C ASN A 787 -3.55 29.38 0.43
N LYS A 788 -4.59 30.19 0.64
CA LYS A 788 -5.51 30.07 1.77
C LYS A 788 -6.24 28.72 1.76
N LYS A 789 -6.77 28.32 0.60
CA LYS A 789 -7.41 27.00 0.43
C LYS A 789 -6.41 25.88 0.65
N SER A 790 -5.16 26.04 0.20
CA SER A 790 -4.06 25.11 0.46
C SER A 790 -3.82 24.92 1.97
N LEU A 791 -3.73 26.00 2.72
CA LEU A 791 -3.60 25.98 4.19
C LEU A 791 -4.78 25.30 4.87
N LEU A 792 -6.01 25.57 4.43
CA LEU A 792 -7.23 24.94 4.97
C LEU A 792 -7.25 23.44 4.70
N ASN A 793 -6.75 22.98 3.53
CA ASN A 793 -6.58 21.58 3.22
C ASN A 793 -5.55 20.91 4.14
N ILE A 794 -4.38 21.53 4.35
CA ILE A 794 -3.38 21.04 5.32
C ILE A 794 -4.02 20.89 6.70
N ALA A 795 -4.66 21.94 7.21
CA ALA A 795 -5.28 21.91 8.53
C ALA A 795 -6.38 20.86 8.66
N SER A 796 -7.20 20.68 7.62
CA SER A 796 -8.30 19.71 7.62
C SER A 796 -7.85 18.27 7.37
N SER A 797 -6.58 18.05 7.02
CA SER A 797 -6.01 16.70 6.85
C SER A 797 -5.77 15.98 8.18
N ALA A 798 -5.91 16.64 9.30
CA ALA A 798 -5.70 16.14 10.66
C ALA A 798 -6.37 14.78 10.94
N PHE A 799 -7.60 14.59 10.46
CA PHE A 799 -8.33 13.33 10.61
C PHE A 799 -7.67 12.15 9.90
N PHE A 800 -6.96 12.38 8.80
CA PHE A 800 -6.45 11.32 7.93
C PHE A 800 -5.09 10.78 8.37
N SER A 801 -4.83 10.77 9.67
CA SER A 801 -3.67 10.10 10.27
C SER A 801 -3.90 8.60 10.45
N SER A 802 -2.92 7.79 10.07
CA SER A 802 -2.93 6.35 10.38
C SER A 802 -2.84 6.07 11.90
N ASP A 803 -2.36 7.03 12.69
CA ASP A 803 -2.38 6.92 14.16
C ASP A 803 -3.80 6.89 14.69
N ARG A 804 -4.71 7.75 14.16
CA ARG A 804 -6.14 7.71 14.48
C ARG A 804 -6.76 6.38 14.06
N THR A 805 -6.51 5.96 12.81
CA THR A 805 -7.03 4.69 12.28
C THR A 805 -6.62 3.52 13.18
N ILE A 806 -5.35 3.44 13.54
CA ILE A 806 -4.83 2.37 14.40
C ILE A 806 -5.43 2.41 15.82
N LYS A 807 -5.67 3.59 16.39
CA LYS A 807 -6.36 3.70 17.68
C LYS A 807 -7.77 3.11 17.59
N GLU A 808 -8.51 3.42 16.52
CA GLU A 808 -9.85 2.85 16.30
C GLU A 808 -9.82 1.34 16.13
N TYR A 809 -8.87 0.78 15.37
CA TYR A 809 -8.67 -0.68 15.30
C TYR A 809 -8.31 -1.29 16.65
N ALA A 810 -7.42 -0.64 17.40
CA ALA A 810 -6.96 -1.11 18.71
C ALA A 810 -8.10 -1.18 19.73
N ASP A 811 -8.96 -0.18 19.74
CA ASP A 811 -10.07 -0.07 20.69
C ASP A 811 -11.26 -0.95 20.30
N ASP A 812 -11.68 -0.90 19.02
CA ASP A 812 -12.96 -1.49 18.59
C ASP A 812 -12.83 -2.96 18.12
N ILE A 813 -11.68 -3.36 17.57
CA ILE A 813 -11.51 -4.66 16.92
C ILE A 813 -10.51 -5.53 17.67
N TRP A 814 -9.30 -5.02 17.91
CA TRP A 814 -8.24 -5.83 18.49
C TRP A 814 -8.25 -5.88 20.00
N HIS A 815 -8.81 -4.86 20.65
CA HIS A 815 -8.81 -4.69 22.11
C HIS A 815 -7.39 -4.83 22.68
N ILE A 816 -6.42 -4.11 22.10
CA ILE A 816 -5.03 -4.05 22.54
C ILE A 816 -4.73 -2.71 23.21
N LYS A 817 -3.74 -2.72 24.10
CA LYS A 817 -3.31 -1.54 24.84
C LYS A 817 -1.82 -1.27 24.61
N PRO A 818 -1.37 -0.02 24.73
CA PRO A 818 0.03 0.32 24.70
C PRO A 818 0.84 -0.46 25.75
N CYS A 819 2.00 -0.93 25.38
CA CYS A 819 2.95 -1.60 26.25
C CYS A 819 4.20 -0.74 26.40
N HIS A 820 4.20 0.13 27.41
CA HIS A 820 5.30 1.04 27.64
C HIS A 820 6.57 0.29 28.04
N VAL A 821 7.61 0.48 27.25
CA VAL A 821 8.93 -0.08 27.50
C VAL A 821 9.63 0.83 28.51
N LYS A 822 9.88 0.31 29.72
CA LYS A 822 10.63 1.06 30.73
C LYS A 822 12.09 1.18 30.28
N LYS A 823 12.59 2.40 30.26
CA LYS A 823 13.99 2.68 29.96
C LYS A 823 14.90 2.02 30.98
N SER A 824 16.00 1.46 30.51
CA SER A 824 17.14 1.11 31.38
C SER A 824 17.93 2.39 31.72
N LYS A 825 18.84 2.32 32.69
CA LYS A 825 19.74 3.44 32.96
C LYS A 825 20.57 3.85 31.74
N GLU A 826 20.77 2.95 30.83
CA GLU A 826 21.49 3.11 29.55
C GLU A 826 20.67 3.89 28.53
N ASP A 827 19.32 3.85 28.62
CA ASP A 827 18.40 4.60 27.73
C ASP A 827 18.39 6.10 28.04
N THR A 828 18.84 6.50 29.25
CA THR A 828 18.96 7.91 29.63
C THR A 828 20.01 8.64 28.80
N VAL A 829 21.02 7.92 28.30
CA VAL A 829 22.05 8.46 27.40
C VAL A 829 21.48 8.88 26.07
N LEU A 830 20.51 8.11 25.54
CA LEU A 830 19.79 8.44 24.29
C LEU A 830 18.91 9.69 24.44
N GLU A 831 18.31 9.89 25.63
CA GLU A 831 17.49 11.08 25.89
C GLU A 831 18.33 12.35 26.09
N ASP A 832 19.46 12.22 26.77
CA ASP A 832 20.31 13.37 26.99
C ASP A 832 20.95 13.86 25.68
N ALA A 833 21.30 12.96 24.79
CA ALA A 833 21.74 13.30 23.43
C ALA A 833 20.61 13.94 22.58
N ARG A 834 19.34 13.56 22.80
CA ARG A 834 18.18 14.17 22.12
C ARG A 834 17.80 15.55 22.68
N LYS A 835 18.01 15.80 23.97
CA LYS A 835 17.74 17.08 24.63
C LYS A 835 18.81 18.13 24.35
N SER A 836 20.02 17.70 24.01
CA SER A 836 21.13 18.59 23.64
C SER A 836 21.12 19.01 22.14
N ASN A 837 20.17 18.55 21.39
CA ASN A 837 19.86 18.89 20.01
C ASN A 837 18.57 19.71 19.90
#